data_6b0191d7e7fba6574b939c762ec8343a
#
_entry.id   6b0191d7e7fba6574b939c762ec8343a
#
_cell.length_a   1.000
_cell.length_b   1.000
_cell.length_c   1.000
_cell.angle_alpha   90.00
_cell.angle_beta   90.00
_cell.angle_gamma   90.00
#
_symmetry.space_group_name_H-M   'P 1'
#
loop_
_entity.id
_entity.type
_entity.pdbx_description
1 polymer ?
#
loop_
_entity_poly.entity_id
_entity_poly.type
_entity_poly.pdbx_seq_one_letter_code
_entity_poly.pdbx_strand_id
1 'polypeptide(L)'
;MTIIYSPEFNSTSYINLEQRQGQLLGLKVCGSTELLSELELRTGIIALEQSEPERLVAFHESLSKNVKGTIFEESFKTDEVGVARQLMVWTDNLLMAGWTPDTKVDSDKLMVLAKIVKGVVGKHVAQRWQDLTTYLKSHTIFQKDDVIEVHTEELIPAVIKSTLEQLAHQATVNYVVHEGQIPTDFKVFHFKTRDNAYQWYLSQPDAINNVDVTISSDNCILNDMAIAMGKPTVNSKSQNSNPQLLQLFKLGLSLFARPLNVNHLLSYLLIPGNPVGGVSYKLAKVLAKEGGVNEEWQKVIDEFDFTETNEKGEKKDKRQERLQFLMMMKKDYYAEGILVSDIRTYTENLAHWCDKQLRSPFTDDERKEQLVVLASFCRSLLLILPADGNISSELLQNHVDGIYRPQTFTHMKAQKGAPDVVSSITQLVDKAEKVCWLGCIGDSSAVYPFDFLNTKEIEKLQQSGITIPSKSVFYSKQHQMLLESLKNVHQLVLVTWEFDSNARQEEHPLITELKHQHHDDWGKRVINDEKPNLPIKKGNIIKLDPQTTYQLSDKMTSLKRENESYSSITTMIQHPFDYAVNYLLKLHEPQIGQLPDLDTTKGLVAHRFVELLVKKYGEQMAEDYDRIPQEQKSNLMADAIQQKGAVLLLPEYKLECQQFKSILDDSVSVLADIIQKLQLKPLDSEVEMNVNLDVIGEFKAEVDLVLRNPKGEYVIFDFKWSEGKTYPNKLEENKSIQLELYKEALKLHYGAGSKIAGVAYYLFPKMTLFTVDFPESDHIHHIEQKEENGKRVLLDEINNSYVYRRNELNKGMIEESEMTEISEIAYTKADTADDPLFPLEPDYNHDTLKGCPYVKVDKPPFVKKDGWKKNPTTNEIQANPEVIKEIKTTHPILKGRLV
;
A
#
# COMPACT_ATOMS: atom_id res chain seq x y z
N MET A 1 39.67 20.71 -25.28
CA MET A 1 38.47 20.29 -24.58
C MET A 1 38.63 20.59 -23.10
N THR A 2 37.55 21.02 -22.43
CA THR A 2 37.59 21.29 -20.98
C THR A 2 36.70 20.30 -20.27
N ILE A 3 37.23 19.56 -19.31
CA ILE A 3 36.46 18.68 -18.42
C ILE A 3 36.39 19.35 -17.05
N ILE A 4 35.20 19.54 -16.54
CA ILE A 4 34.98 20.07 -15.20
C ILE A 4 34.54 18.88 -14.33
N TYR A 5 35.33 18.59 -13.32
CA TYR A 5 35.11 17.42 -12.45
C TYR A 5 34.94 17.82 -10.99
N SER A 6 33.97 17.19 -10.37
CA SER A 6 33.79 17.07 -8.92
C SER A 6 33.08 15.76 -8.58
N PRO A 7 33.40 15.11 -7.46
CA PRO A 7 32.60 14.01 -6.96
C PRO A 7 31.11 14.36 -6.77
N GLU A 8 30.78 15.62 -6.57
CA GLU A 8 29.43 16.14 -6.31
C GLU A 8 28.64 16.47 -7.60
N PHE A 9 29.28 16.51 -8.77
CA PHE A 9 28.60 16.84 -10.03
C PHE A 9 27.86 15.64 -10.64
N ASN A 10 27.15 14.91 -9.82
CA ASN A 10 26.34 13.76 -10.23
C ASN A 10 24.95 14.21 -10.69
N SER A 11 24.70 14.21 -11.98
CA SER A 11 23.40 14.41 -12.66
C SER A 11 22.88 15.84 -12.82
N THR A 12 23.11 16.79 -11.92
CA THR A 12 22.68 18.18 -12.08
C THR A 12 23.76 19.12 -11.55
N SER A 13 24.09 20.13 -12.31
CA SER A 13 25.04 21.18 -11.89
C SER A 13 24.61 22.50 -12.52
N TYR A 14 24.82 23.60 -11.79
CA TYR A 14 24.56 24.93 -12.30
C TYR A 14 25.78 25.48 -13.05
N ILE A 15 25.55 25.91 -14.30
CA ILE A 15 26.53 26.54 -15.17
C ILE A 15 26.02 27.92 -15.57
N ASN A 16 26.77 28.97 -15.34
CA ASN A 16 26.44 30.32 -15.76
C ASN A 16 26.80 30.55 -17.22
N LEU A 17 25.80 30.50 -18.11
CA LEU A 17 25.97 30.64 -19.55
C LEU A 17 26.51 32.02 -19.97
N GLU A 18 26.15 33.10 -19.25
CA GLU A 18 26.62 34.45 -19.53
C GLU A 18 28.10 34.55 -19.19
N GLN A 19 28.53 34.07 -18.04
CA GLN A 19 29.92 34.06 -17.62
C GLN A 19 30.81 33.26 -18.58
N ARG A 20 30.30 32.19 -19.17
CA ARG A 20 30.98 31.36 -20.16
C ARG A 20 30.74 31.83 -21.61
N GLN A 21 30.14 33.01 -21.80
CA GLN A 21 29.88 33.61 -23.12
C GLN A 21 29.18 32.67 -24.10
N GLY A 22 28.33 31.76 -23.61
CA GLY A 22 27.62 30.80 -24.43
C GLY A 22 28.48 29.66 -25.02
N GLN A 23 29.76 29.57 -24.65
CA GLN A 23 30.68 28.53 -25.15
C GLN A 23 30.51 27.22 -24.36
N LEU A 24 29.62 26.36 -24.82
CA LEU A 24 29.41 25.02 -24.27
C LEU A 24 30.06 23.92 -25.14
N LEU A 25 30.42 24.19 -26.36
CA LEU A 25 31.07 23.21 -27.24
C LEU A 25 32.47 22.88 -26.75
N GLY A 26 32.71 21.60 -26.46
CA GLY A 26 34.00 21.14 -25.89
C GLY A 26 34.10 21.25 -24.38
N LEU A 27 33.00 21.62 -23.68
CA LEU A 27 32.86 21.58 -22.22
C LEU A 27 32.13 20.30 -21.79
N LYS A 28 32.64 19.60 -20.80
CA LYS A 28 31.97 18.44 -20.16
C LYS A 28 32.05 18.58 -18.65
N VAL A 29 30.90 18.69 -17.99
CA VAL A 29 30.79 18.63 -16.54
C VAL A 29 30.45 17.20 -16.14
N CYS A 30 31.16 16.63 -15.18
CA CYS A 30 30.99 15.23 -14.79
C CYS A 30 31.34 14.96 -13.34
N GLY A 31 30.61 13.98 -12.78
CA GLY A 31 30.93 13.30 -11.53
C GLY A 31 31.97 12.20 -11.72
N SER A 32 32.19 11.40 -10.67
CA SER A 32 33.24 10.35 -10.71
C SER A 32 32.93 9.24 -11.70
N THR A 33 31.69 8.85 -11.85
CA THR A 33 31.27 7.78 -12.79
C THR A 33 31.37 8.23 -14.24
N GLU A 34 30.91 9.45 -14.54
CA GLU A 34 30.98 10.02 -15.86
C GLU A 34 32.42 10.30 -16.29
N LEU A 35 33.29 10.77 -15.37
CA LEU A 35 34.71 10.96 -15.64
C LEU A 35 35.38 9.62 -15.96
N LEU A 36 35.14 8.57 -15.16
CA LEU A 36 35.67 7.24 -15.41
C LEU A 36 35.25 6.74 -16.81
N SER A 37 33.98 6.84 -17.13
CA SER A 37 33.43 6.40 -18.43
C SER A 37 34.04 7.19 -19.60
N GLU A 38 34.23 8.49 -19.45
CA GLU A 38 34.91 9.33 -20.47
C GLU A 38 36.36 8.90 -20.69
N LEU A 39 37.07 8.62 -19.62
CA LEU A 39 38.49 8.23 -19.70
C LEU A 39 38.62 6.82 -20.30
N GLU A 40 37.76 5.86 -19.91
CA GLU A 40 37.70 4.52 -20.48
C GLU A 40 37.37 4.56 -21.97
N LEU A 41 36.41 5.41 -22.38
CA LEU A 41 36.08 5.59 -23.79
C LEU A 41 37.29 6.08 -24.60
N ARG A 42 38.09 6.98 -24.07
CA ARG A 42 39.31 7.51 -24.73
C ARG A 42 40.42 6.47 -24.81
N THR A 43 40.49 5.57 -23.85
CA THR A 43 41.48 4.47 -23.85
C THR A 43 41.08 3.31 -24.76
N GLY A 44 39.82 3.23 -25.19
CA GLY A 44 39.24 2.08 -25.87
C GLY A 44 39.06 0.87 -24.95
N ILE A 45 39.21 1.02 -23.65
CA ILE A 45 38.93 -0.02 -22.67
C ILE A 45 37.42 -0.08 -22.46
N ILE A 46 36.82 -1.19 -22.91
CA ILE A 46 35.42 -1.45 -22.64
C ILE A 46 35.35 -2.24 -21.33
N ALA A 47 35.10 -1.54 -20.24
CA ALA A 47 34.75 -2.22 -19.00
C ALA A 47 33.31 -2.71 -19.10
N LEU A 48 33.11 -4.03 -18.98
CA LEU A 48 31.78 -4.57 -18.74
C LEU A 48 31.35 -4.13 -17.34
N GLU A 49 30.43 -3.17 -17.31
CA GLU A 49 29.83 -2.72 -16.05
C GLU A 49 28.98 -3.83 -15.48
N GLN A 50 29.40 -4.38 -14.35
CA GLN A 50 28.58 -5.30 -13.59
C GLN A 50 27.57 -4.49 -12.77
N SER A 51 26.31 -4.84 -12.88
CA SER A 51 25.28 -4.29 -12.01
C SER A 51 25.59 -4.64 -10.54
N GLU A 52 25.13 -3.82 -9.60
CA GLU A 52 25.29 -4.10 -8.17
C GLU A 52 24.83 -5.51 -7.78
N PRO A 53 23.69 -6.02 -8.28
CA PRO A 53 23.27 -7.39 -8.02
C PRO A 53 24.25 -8.47 -8.53
N GLU A 54 24.83 -8.30 -9.72
CA GLU A 54 25.83 -9.24 -10.24
C GLU A 54 27.11 -9.24 -9.37
N ARG A 55 27.52 -8.07 -8.92
CA ARG A 55 28.64 -7.92 -7.98
C ARG A 55 28.33 -8.58 -6.64
N LEU A 56 27.13 -8.38 -6.10
CA LEU A 56 26.68 -9.00 -4.86
C LEU A 56 26.73 -10.52 -4.95
N VAL A 57 26.28 -11.10 -6.06
CA VAL A 57 26.36 -12.55 -6.29
C VAL A 57 27.80 -13.03 -6.30
N ALA A 58 28.66 -12.38 -7.07
CA ALA A 58 30.08 -12.76 -7.13
C ALA A 58 30.76 -12.62 -5.75
N PHE A 59 30.39 -11.60 -4.98
CA PHE A 59 30.88 -11.40 -3.61
C PHE A 59 30.36 -12.47 -2.66
N HIS A 60 29.06 -12.79 -2.71
CA HIS A 60 28.44 -13.86 -1.92
C HIS A 60 29.08 -15.23 -2.20
N GLU A 61 29.31 -15.57 -3.47
CA GLU A 61 30.01 -16.81 -3.83
C GLU A 61 31.42 -16.89 -3.25
N SER A 62 32.18 -15.79 -3.32
CA SER A 62 33.50 -15.73 -2.74
C SER A 62 33.45 -15.80 -1.21
N LEU A 63 32.51 -15.12 -0.58
CA LEU A 63 32.31 -15.14 0.88
C LEU A 63 31.95 -16.55 1.36
N SER A 64 31.02 -17.22 0.72
CA SER A 64 30.59 -18.58 1.08
C SER A 64 31.74 -19.58 1.13
N LYS A 65 32.73 -19.41 0.23
CA LYS A 65 33.95 -20.25 0.19
C LYS A 65 34.96 -19.90 1.27
N ASN A 66 34.97 -18.69 1.82
CA ASN A 66 36.01 -18.14 2.67
C ASN A 66 35.53 -17.79 4.11
N VAL A 67 34.23 -17.89 4.41
CA VAL A 67 33.66 -17.43 5.69
C VAL A 67 33.91 -18.41 6.85
N LYS A 68 34.07 -19.70 6.56
CA LYS A 68 34.21 -20.74 7.59
C LYS A 68 35.44 -20.50 8.49
N GLY A 69 35.21 -20.53 9.79
CA GLY A 69 36.24 -20.26 10.80
C GLY A 69 36.60 -18.77 10.97
N THR A 70 35.84 -17.85 10.36
CA THR A 70 36.07 -16.42 10.51
C THR A 70 35.06 -15.78 11.48
N ILE A 71 35.33 -14.53 11.87
CA ILE A 71 34.44 -13.72 12.73
C ILE A 71 33.07 -13.47 12.12
N PHE A 72 32.87 -13.69 10.82
CA PHE A 72 31.64 -13.45 10.11
C PHE A 72 30.78 -14.71 9.94
N GLU A 73 31.24 -15.89 10.32
CA GLU A 73 30.59 -17.17 10.06
C GLU A 73 29.18 -17.25 10.63
N GLU A 74 28.99 -16.85 11.88
CA GLU A 74 27.68 -16.94 12.54
C GLU A 74 26.68 -15.94 11.97
N SER A 75 27.11 -14.69 11.70
CA SER A 75 26.27 -13.70 11.05
C SER A 75 25.87 -14.14 9.64
N PHE A 76 26.79 -14.73 8.89
CA PHE A 76 26.55 -15.22 7.54
C PHE A 76 25.55 -16.37 7.52
N LYS A 77 25.59 -17.29 8.49
CA LYS A 77 24.58 -18.35 8.62
C LYS A 77 23.18 -17.82 8.85
N THR A 78 23.05 -16.66 9.52
CA THR A 78 21.77 -16.04 9.83
C THR A 78 21.22 -15.26 8.65
N ASP A 79 22.06 -14.49 7.95
CA ASP A 79 21.67 -13.65 6.80
C ASP A 79 22.82 -13.60 5.79
N GLU A 80 22.85 -14.57 4.88
CA GLU A 80 23.91 -14.73 3.90
C GLU A 80 24.03 -13.52 2.96
N VAL A 81 22.89 -13.01 2.48
CA VAL A 81 22.87 -11.93 1.47
C VAL A 81 23.10 -10.55 2.10
N GLY A 82 22.53 -10.29 3.27
CA GLY A 82 22.72 -9.04 3.99
C GLY A 82 24.18 -8.88 4.45
N VAL A 83 24.78 -9.94 5.00
CA VAL A 83 26.19 -9.92 5.38
C VAL A 83 27.10 -9.76 4.17
N ALA A 84 26.85 -10.48 3.08
CA ALA A 84 27.63 -10.33 1.86
C ALA A 84 27.61 -8.90 1.36
N ARG A 85 26.43 -8.27 1.36
CA ARG A 85 26.26 -6.88 0.97
C ARG A 85 27.00 -5.92 1.87
N GLN A 86 26.86 -6.05 3.17
CA GLN A 86 27.54 -5.16 4.12
C GLN A 86 29.04 -5.23 3.97
N LEU A 87 29.61 -6.43 3.86
CA LEU A 87 31.02 -6.61 3.65
C LEU A 87 31.49 -6.11 2.27
N MET A 88 30.66 -6.23 1.24
CA MET A 88 30.91 -5.64 -0.08
C MET A 88 31.03 -4.12 0.02
N VAL A 89 30.11 -3.43 0.70
CA VAL A 89 30.17 -1.97 0.91
C VAL A 89 31.43 -1.58 1.70
N TRP A 90 31.82 -2.33 2.73
CA TRP A 90 33.03 -2.06 3.49
C TRP A 90 34.30 -2.17 2.62
N THR A 91 34.36 -3.21 1.79
CA THR A 91 35.49 -3.39 0.86
C THR A 91 35.52 -2.34 -0.23
N ASP A 92 34.36 -1.92 -0.72
CA ASP A 92 34.24 -0.85 -1.73
C ASP A 92 34.82 0.47 -1.18
N ASN A 93 34.47 0.84 0.06
CA ASN A 93 35.01 2.04 0.72
C ASN A 93 36.51 1.94 0.93
N LEU A 94 37.04 0.78 1.32
CA LEU A 94 38.47 0.56 1.46
C LEU A 94 39.21 0.66 0.13
N LEU A 95 38.67 0.05 -0.92
CA LEU A 95 39.24 0.11 -2.27
C LEU A 95 39.30 1.54 -2.80
N MET A 96 38.26 2.33 -2.56
CA MET A 96 38.24 3.75 -2.94
C MET A 96 39.25 4.58 -2.14
N ALA A 97 39.54 4.20 -0.88
CA ALA A 97 40.58 4.81 -0.07
C ALA A 97 42.01 4.39 -0.47
N GLY A 98 42.14 3.50 -1.48
CA GLY A 98 43.43 3.05 -1.99
C GLY A 98 43.94 1.73 -1.38
N TRP A 99 43.16 1.09 -0.49
CA TRP A 99 43.47 -0.26 -0.01
C TRP A 99 43.35 -1.28 -1.14
N THR A 100 44.20 -2.29 -1.13
CA THR A 100 44.14 -3.41 -2.07
C THR A 100 44.18 -4.72 -1.28
N PRO A 101 43.69 -5.84 -1.85
CA PRO A 101 43.76 -7.15 -1.19
C PRO A 101 45.21 -7.62 -0.93
N ASP A 102 46.22 -7.00 -1.56
CA ASP A 102 47.64 -7.32 -1.37
C ASP A 102 48.30 -6.44 -0.30
N THR A 103 47.60 -5.43 0.23
CA THR A 103 48.06 -4.57 1.31
C THR A 103 48.21 -5.38 2.58
N LYS A 104 49.46 -5.46 3.13
CA LYS A 104 49.74 -6.19 4.33
C LYS A 104 49.29 -5.41 5.56
N VAL A 105 48.18 -5.80 6.16
CA VAL A 105 47.67 -5.25 7.41
C VAL A 105 47.38 -6.38 8.39
N ASP A 106 47.98 -6.28 9.58
CA ASP A 106 47.81 -7.26 10.66
C ASP A 106 46.47 -7.05 11.38
N SER A 107 45.35 -7.43 10.73
CA SER A 107 43.99 -7.43 11.24
C SER A 107 43.25 -8.64 10.68
N ASP A 108 42.68 -9.46 11.56
CA ASP A 108 41.90 -10.64 11.14
C ASP A 108 40.77 -10.26 10.22
N LYS A 109 40.08 -9.16 10.54
CA LYS A 109 38.98 -8.62 9.71
C LYS A 109 39.45 -8.28 8.30
N LEU A 110 40.51 -7.49 8.20
CA LEU A 110 41.05 -7.04 6.90
C LEU A 110 41.68 -8.19 6.10
N MET A 111 42.27 -9.17 6.76
CA MET A 111 42.78 -10.36 6.09
C MET A 111 41.65 -11.24 5.52
N VAL A 112 40.53 -11.34 6.21
CA VAL A 112 39.33 -12.05 5.68
C VAL A 112 38.74 -11.30 4.49
N LEU A 113 38.57 -9.98 4.60
CA LEU A 113 38.09 -9.16 3.48
C LEU A 113 39.02 -9.26 2.26
N ALA A 114 40.35 -9.27 2.46
CA ALA A 114 41.31 -9.48 1.39
C ALA A 114 41.13 -10.81 0.64
N LYS A 115 40.89 -11.90 1.38
CA LYS A 115 40.64 -13.23 0.79
C LYS A 115 39.37 -13.23 -0.05
N ILE A 116 38.29 -12.62 0.48
CA ILE A 116 36.99 -12.55 -0.21
C ILE A 116 37.18 -11.77 -1.51
N VAL A 117 37.75 -10.57 -1.47
CA VAL A 117 37.92 -9.73 -2.66
C VAL A 117 38.78 -10.39 -3.72
N LYS A 118 39.84 -11.14 -3.35
CA LYS A 118 40.65 -11.92 -4.28
C LYS A 118 39.87 -13.03 -5.00
N GLY A 119 38.83 -13.57 -4.38
CA GLY A 119 37.96 -14.59 -4.94
C GLY A 119 36.81 -14.06 -5.80
N VAL A 120 36.55 -12.75 -5.78
CA VAL A 120 35.44 -12.14 -6.53
C VAL A 120 35.77 -12.07 -8.02
N VAL A 121 34.87 -12.59 -8.86
CA VAL A 121 34.94 -12.46 -10.31
C VAL A 121 34.28 -11.14 -10.72
N GLY A 122 35.03 -10.27 -11.38
CA GLY A 122 34.61 -8.93 -11.78
C GLY A 122 35.38 -7.83 -11.06
N LYS A 123 35.26 -6.62 -11.57
CA LYS A 123 36.02 -5.46 -11.06
C LYS A 123 35.09 -4.42 -10.41
N HIS A 124 35.47 -4.00 -9.22
CA HIS A 124 34.91 -2.81 -8.59
C HIS A 124 35.33 -1.53 -9.31
N VAL A 125 34.54 -0.47 -9.19
CA VAL A 125 34.84 0.87 -9.75
C VAL A 125 36.26 1.34 -9.36
N ALA A 126 36.69 1.13 -8.12
CA ALA A 126 38.04 1.47 -7.66
C ALA A 126 39.13 0.71 -8.43
N GLN A 127 38.91 -0.58 -8.75
CA GLN A 127 39.84 -1.37 -9.54
C GLN A 127 39.91 -0.89 -11.00
N ARG A 128 38.79 -0.44 -11.56
CA ARG A 128 38.76 0.22 -12.88
C ARG A 128 39.59 1.50 -12.87
N TRP A 129 39.48 2.32 -11.83
CA TRP A 129 40.36 3.47 -11.64
C TRP A 129 41.84 3.12 -11.53
N GLN A 130 42.17 2.04 -10.81
CA GLN A 130 43.58 1.55 -10.66
C GLN A 130 44.13 1.05 -11.99
N ASP A 131 43.33 0.31 -12.77
CA ASP A 131 43.70 -0.17 -14.11
C ASP A 131 43.97 1.02 -15.05
N LEU A 132 43.07 2.00 -15.02
CA LEU A 132 43.20 3.23 -15.78
C LEU A 132 44.47 3.99 -15.39
N THR A 133 44.74 4.16 -14.08
CA THR A 133 45.97 4.80 -13.58
C THR A 133 47.22 4.07 -14.08
N THR A 134 47.15 2.72 -14.12
CA THR A 134 48.28 1.91 -14.63
C THR A 134 48.45 2.07 -16.14
N TYR A 135 47.37 2.12 -16.90
CA TYR A 135 47.40 2.37 -18.35
C TYR A 135 47.99 3.74 -18.69
N LEU A 136 47.60 4.77 -17.95
CA LEU A 136 48.05 6.15 -18.17
C LEU A 136 49.55 6.38 -17.94
N LYS A 137 50.23 5.50 -17.22
CA LYS A 137 51.71 5.56 -17.03
C LYS A 137 52.47 5.37 -18.33
N SER A 138 51.88 4.71 -19.32
CA SER A 138 52.54 4.38 -20.57
C SER A 138 51.79 4.85 -21.84
N HIS A 139 50.57 5.40 -21.66
CA HIS A 139 49.75 5.84 -22.78
C HIS A 139 49.23 7.26 -22.58
N THR A 140 49.19 8.02 -23.67
CA THR A 140 48.67 9.39 -23.68
C THR A 140 47.30 9.41 -24.33
N ILE A 141 46.31 10.01 -23.64
CA ILE A 141 44.90 10.07 -24.11
C ILE A 141 44.39 11.52 -24.22
N PHE A 142 45.18 12.51 -23.79
CA PHE A 142 44.87 13.92 -23.87
C PHE A 142 45.86 14.67 -24.72
N GLN A 143 45.46 15.81 -25.28
CA GLN A 143 46.35 16.77 -25.94
C GLN A 143 46.77 17.82 -24.91
N LYS A 144 47.91 18.48 -25.17
CA LYS A 144 48.43 19.49 -24.25
C LYS A 144 47.52 20.68 -23.97
N ASP A 145 46.58 20.94 -24.90
CA ASP A 145 45.62 22.03 -24.79
C ASP A 145 44.33 21.61 -24.08
N ASP A 146 44.21 20.33 -23.69
CA ASP A 146 43.08 19.88 -22.92
C ASP A 146 43.23 20.31 -21.44
N VAL A 147 42.11 20.72 -20.84
CA VAL A 147 42.07 21.23 -19.46
C VAL A 147 41.13 20.36 -18.63
N ILE A 148 41.56 20.04 -17.42
CA ILE A 148 40.70 19.38 -16.41
C ILE A 148 40.62 20.34 -15.22
N GLU A 149 39.46 20.94 -15.00
CA GLU A 149 39.12 21.73 -13.84
C GLU A 149 38.59 20.82 -12.73
N VAL A 150 39.27 20.78 -11.60
CA VAL A 150 38.91 19.91 -10.47
C VAL A 150 38.35 20.76 -9.34
N HIS A 151 37.11 20.53 -9.00
CA HIS A 151 36.43 21.20 -7.89
C HIS A 151 36.36 20.27 -6.68
N THR A 152 36.23 20.82 -5.46
CA THR A 152 36.07 20.07 -4.20
C THR A 152 37.14 19.00 -3.96
N GLU A 153 38.43 19.41 -4.04
CA GLU A 153 39.61 18.52 -3.90
C GLU A 153 39.57 17.67 -2.61
N GLU A 154 39.01 18.22 -1.52
CA GLU A 154 38.98 17.61 -0.20
C GLU A 154 38.22 16.28 -0.13
N LEU A 155 37.24 16.08 -1.04
CA LEU A 155 36.42 14.90 -1.10
C LEU A 155 36.87 13.87 -2.13
N ILE A 156 37.87 14.13 -2.92
CA ILE A 156 38.32 13.23 -3.98
C ILE A 156 38.90 11.97 -3.34
N PRO A 157 38.38 10.76 -3.65
CA PRO A 157 38.91 9.50 -3.20
C PRO A 157 40.36 9.30 -3.65
N ALA A 158 41.18 8.64 -2.82
CA ALA A 158 42.60 8.48 -3.06
C ALA A 158 42.93 7.84 -4.43
N VAL A 159 42.15 6.85 -4.85
CA VAL A 159 42.32 6.16 -6.14
C VAL A 159 42.05 7.09 -7.32
N ILE A 160 41.10 8.02 -7.25
CA ILE A 160 40.82 9.02 -8.29
C ILE A 160 41.92 10.10 -8.28
N LYS A 161 42.36 10.54 -7.10
CA LYS A 161 43.46 11.52 -6.97
C LYS A 161 44.73 11.02 -7.65
N SER A 162 45.06 9.73 -7.45
CA SER A 162 46.19 9.10 -8.11
C SER A 162 46.03 9.08 -9.65
N THR A 163 44.83 8.91 -10.17
CA THR A 163 44.56 9.04 -11.62
C THR A 163 44.74 10.45 -12.11
N LEU A 164 44.25 11.47 -11.40
CA LEU A 164 44.39 12.88 -11.75
C LEU A 164 45.88 13.29 -11.76
N GLU A 165 46.70 12.80 -10.84
CA GLU A 165 48.16 13.00 -10.84
C GLU A 165 48.81 12.46 -12.11
N GLN A 166 48.40 11.28 -12.62
CA GLN A 166 48.88 10.75 -13.89
C GLN A 166 48.41 11.58 -15.09
N LEU A 167 47.19 12.11 -15.05
CA LEU A 167 46.64 12.96 -16.09
C LEU A 167 47.35 14.34 -16.14
N ALA A 168 47.83 14.83 -15.02
CA ALA A 168 48.60 16.11 -14.96
C ALA A 168 49.90 16.03 -15.79
N HIS A 169 50.39 14.85 -16.14
CA HIS A 169 51.52 14.69 -17.08
C HIS A 169 51.14 14.86 -18.56
N GLN A 170 49.84 14.82 -18.86
CA GLN A 170 49.32 14.79 -20.24
C GLN A 170 48.43 16.02 -20.57
N ALA A 171 47.72 16.58 -19.60
CA ALA A 171 46.78 17.69 -19.72
C ALA A 171 47.05 18.72 -18.61
N THR A 172 46.49 19.92 -18.76
CA THR A 172 46.50 20.90 -17.69
C THR A 172 45.45 20.58 -16.65
N VAL A 173 45.86 20.15 -15.45
CA VAL A 173 44.93 19.86 -14.32
C VAL A 173 44.98 21.04 -13.36
N ASN A 174 43.87 21.76 -13.26
CA ASN A 174 43.73 22.94 -12.43
C ASN A 174 42.79 22.62 -11.26
N TYR A 175 43.26 22.74 -10.03
CA TYR A 175 42.41 22.68 -8.85
C TYR A 175 41.81 24.05 -8.62
N VAL A 176 40.47 24.14 -8.70
CA VAL A 176 39.72 25.39 -8.59
C VAL A 176 39.57 25.75 -7.11
N VAL A 177 40.13 26.89 -6.72
CA VAL A 177 39.91 27.51 -5.42
C VAL A 177 39.02 28.72 -5.63
N HIS A 178 37.87 28.75 -4.98
CA HIS A 178 36.94 29.84 -5.10
C HIS A 178 37.45 31.06 -4.33
N GLU A 179 37.77 32.13 -5.04
CA GLU A 179 38.14 33.41 -4.46
C GLU A 179 36.89 34.20 -4.07
N GLY A 180 36.84 34.72 -2.86
CA GLY A 180 35.73 35.52 -2.35
C GLY A 180 35.49 35.28 -0.85
N GLN A 181 34.45 35.91 -0.37
CA GLN A 181 33.98 35.77 1.01
C GLN A 181 32.58 35.10 1.00
N ILE A 182 32.22 34.47 2.09
CA ILE A 182 30.84 34.00 2.31
C ILE A 182 29.92 35.21 2.14
N PRO A 183 28.73 35.03 1.45
CA PRO A 183 27.85 36.13 1.17
C PRO A 183 27.39 36.85 2.44
N THR A 184 27.64 38.14 2.51
CA THR A 184 27.15 39.01 3.59
C THR A 184 25.76 39.54 3.31
N ASP A 185 25.29 39.50 2.05
CA ASP A 185 23.94 39.81 1.64
C ASP A 185 23.12 38.52 1.65
N PHE A 186 22.47 38.25 2.81
CA PHE A 186 21.55 37.10 2.95
C PHE A 186 20.32 37.48 3.75
N LYS A 187 19.22 36.71 3.47
CA LYS A 187 17.95 36.73 4.22
C LYS A 187 17.53 35.33 4.58
N VAL A 188 16.92 35.19 5.74
CA VAL A 188 16.35 33.93 6.23
C VAL A 188 14.84 34.08 6.31
N PHE A 189 14.12 33.28 5.53
CA PHE A 189 12.68 33.17 5.62
C PHE A 189 12.34 31.91 6.42
N HIS A 190 11.69 32.10 7.55
CA HIS A 190 11.31 31.02 8.45
C HIS A 190 9.80 30.82 8.45
N PHE A 191 9.34 29.61 8.18
CA PHE A 191 7.95 29.23 8.09
C PHE A 191 7.58 28.20 9.15
N LYS A 192 6.31 28.13 9.50
CA LYS A 192 5.82 27.10 10.42
C LYS A 192 5.84 25.72 9.79
N THR A 193 5.49 25.61 8.48
CA THR A 193 5.41 24.33 7.77
C THR A 193 6.10 24.43 6.40
N ARG A 194 6.56 23.27 5.88
CA ARG A 194 7.08 23.14 4.53
C ARG A 194 6.09 23.65 3.49
N ASP A 195 4.81 23.32 3.64
CA ASP A 195 3.79 23.71 2.68
C ASP A 195 3.63 25.21 2.58
N ASN A 196 3.71 25.95 3.70
CA ASN A 196 3.71 27.41 3.70
C ASN A 196 4.95 27.97 2.98
N ALA A 197 6.11 27.38 3.19
CA ALA A 197 7.35 27.76 2.51
C ALA A 197 7.26 27.56 1.00
N TYR A 198 6.76 26.41 0.55
CA TYR A 198 6.61 26.11 -0.88
C TYR A 198 5.54 26.99 -1.54
N GLN A 199 4.40 27.23 -0.87
CA GLN A 199 3.38 28.16 -1.38
C GLN A 199 3.93 29.59 -1.49
N TRP A 200 4.68 30.05 -0.50
CA TRP A 200 5.35 31.34 -0.57
C TRP A 200 6.32 31.39 -1.76
N TYR A 201 7.23 30.41 -1.89
CA TYR A 201 8.20 30.34 -2.97
C TYR A 201 7.52 30.39 -4.34
N LEU A 202 6.52 29.54 -4.59
CA LEU A 202 5.81 29.45 -5.86
C LEU A 202 4.93 30.69 -6.16
N SER A 203 4.52 31.42 -5.13
CA SER A 203 3.72 32.64 -5.29
C SER A 203 4.52 33.89 -5.60
N GLN A 204 5.84 33.85 -5.38
CA GLN A 204 6.71 35.02 -5.61
C GLN A 204 6.99 35.18 -7.11
N PRO A 205 6.46 36.24 -7.77
CA PRO A 205 6.69 36.44 -9.21
C PRO A 205 8.19 36.62 -9.53
N ASP A 206 8.93 37.23 -8.59
CA ASP A 206 10.33 37.56 -8.75
C ASP A 206 11.29 36.49 -8.19
N ALA A 207 10.84 35.59 -7.31
CA ALA A 207 11.70 34.57 -6.72
C ALA A 207 12.09 33.49 -7.74
N ILE A 208 11.16 33.13 -8.64
CA ILE A 208 11.40 32.14 -9.70
C ILE A 208 12.11 32.81 -10.90
N ASN A 209 11.83 34.10 -11.20
CA ASN A 209 12.36 34.80 -12.38
C ASN A 209 13.69 35.52 -12.14
N ASN A 210 14.03 35.84 -10.88
CA ASN A 210 15.22 36.59 -10.52
C ASN A 210 16.20 35.83 -9.62
N VAL A 211 16.04 34.52 -9.50
CA VAL A 211 16.98 33.62 -8.84
C VAL A 211 17.68 32.83 -9.93
N ASP A 212 19.01 32.84 -9.93
CA ASP A 212 19.79 32.11 -10.93
C ASP A 212 19.62 30.61 -10.74
N VAL A 213 19.61 30.17 -9.48
CA VAL A 213 19.47 28.76 -9.13
C VAL A 213 18.77 28.55 -7.77
N THR A 214 17.97 27.54 -7.69
CA THR A 214 17.37 27.09 -6.44
C THR A 214 18.04 25.81 -5.97
N ILE A 215 18.38 25.72 -4.70
CA ILE A 215 18.84 24.49 -4.05
C ILE A 215 17.63 23.83 -3.40
N SER A 216 17.31 22.60 -3.80
CA SER A 216 16.21 21.83 -3.23
C SER A 216 16.48 20.33 -3.40
N SER A 217 16.38 19.57 -2.32
CA SER A 217 16.63 18.12 -2.31
C SER A 217 15.35 17.28 -2.53
N ASP A 218 14.17 17.82 -2.14
CA ASP A 218 12.88 17.14 -2.30
C ASP A 218 11.95 17.96 -3.19
N ASN A 219 11.92 17.61 -4.46
CA ASN A 219 11.15 18.32 -5.47
C ASN A 219 9.79 17.67 -5.79
N CYS A 220 9.43 16.52 -5.19
CA CYS A 220 8.18 15.86 -5.50
C CYS A 220 6.98 16.70 -5.04
N ILE A 221 6.95 17.08 -3.78
CA ILE A 221 5.88 17.91 -3.21
C ILE A 221 5.89 19.32 -3.80
N LEU A 222 7.09 19.86 -4.07
CA LEU A 222 7.23 21.14 -4.77
C LEU A 222 6.54 21.10 -6.14
N ASN A 223 6.70 20.03 -6.90
CA ASN A 223 6.07 19.83 -8.21
C ASN A 223 4.55 19.66 -8.10
N ASP A 224 4.06 18.91 -7.11
CA ASP A 224 2.61 18.76 -6.91
C ASP A 224 1.95 20.12 -6.65
N MET A 225 2.57 20.94 -5.83
CA MET A 225 2.11 22.32 -5.58
C MET A 225 2.27 23.22 -6.81
N ALA A 226 3.37 23.08 -7.54
CA ALA A 226 3.59 23.86 -8.77
C ALA A 226 2.49 23.57 -9.80
N ILE A 227 2.11 22.29 -10.01
CA ILE A 227 1.01 21.88 -10.87
C ILE A 227 -0.31 22.52 -10.39
N ALA A 228 -0.62 22.40 -9.10
CA ALA A 228 -1.83 22.97 -8.52
C ALA A 228 -1.92 24.49 -8.70
N MET A 229 -0.77 25.17 -8.75
CA MET A 229 -0.66 26.61 -8.95
C MET A 229 -0.44 27.02 -10.43
N GLY A 230 -0.45 26.07 -11.36
CA GLY A 230 -0.20 26.33 -12.79
C GLY A 230 1.23 26.79 -13.09
N LYS A 231 2.21 26.38 -12.30
CA LYS A 231 3.64 26.70 -12.47
C LYS A 231 4.38 25.52 -13.13
N PRO A 232 5.48 25.76 -13.83
CA PRO A 232 6.27 24.70 -14.44
C PRO A 232 6.93 23.81 -13.38
N THR A 233 7.00 22.51 -13.66
CA THR A 233 7.67 21.54 -12.80
C THR A 233 9.18 21.53 -13.02
N VAL A 234 9.92 21.17 -11.97
CA VAL A 234 11.37 20.94 -12.00
C VAL A 234 11.67 19.45 -12.05
N ASN A 235 12.94 19.09 -12.35
CA ASN A 235 13.35 17.69 -12.24
C ASN A 235 13.15 17.18 -10.82
N SER A 236 12.44 16.07 -10.69
CA SER A 236 12.27 15.41 -9.42
C SER A 236 12.46 13.91 -9.54
N LYS A 237 13.01 13.32 -8.49
CA LYS A 237 13.15 11.86 -8.33
C LYS A 237 12.31 11.44 -7.13
N SER A 238 11.45 10.47 -7.32
CA SER A 238 10.68 9.87 -6.22
C SER A 238 11.58 8.95 -5.41
N GLN A 239 11.64 9.17 -4.11
CA GLN A 239 12.29 8.27 -3.15
C GLN A 239 11.34 7.18 -2.67
N ASN A 240 10.36 6.78 -3.48
CA ASN A 240 9.44 5.72 -3.11
C ASN A 240 10.22 4.43 -2.86
N SER A 241 10.32 4.04 -1.61
CA SER A 241 11.01 2.81 -1.21
C SER A 241 10.32 1.54 -1.71
N ASN A 242 9.03 1.63 -2.03
CA ASN A 242 8.18 0.52 -2.44
C ASN A 242 7.31 0.85 -3.66
N PRO A 243 7.87 1.08 -4.86
CA PRO A 243 7.07 1.27 -6.07
C PRO A 243 6.16 0.06 -6.30
N GLN A 244 4.92 0.32 -6.69
CA GLN A 244 3.92 -0.75 -6.84
C GLN A 244 4.39 -1.89 -7.75
N LEU A 245 5.02 -1.57 -8.87
CA LEU A 245 5.46 -2.59 -9.82
C LEU A 245 6.56 -3.49 -9.25
N LEU A 246 7.47 -2.96 -8.44
CA LEU A 246 8.52 -3.75 -7.79
C LEU A 246 7.98 -4.71 -6.75
N GLN A 247 6.79 -4.44 -6.18
CA GLN A 247 6.12 -5.35 -5.26
C GLN A 247 5.76 -6.70 -5.91
N LEU A 248 5.66 -6.79 -7.26
CA LEU A 248 5.47 -8.06 -7.96
C LEU A 248 6.55 -9.08 -7.60
N PHE A 249 7.79 -8.64 -7.37
CA PHE A 249 8.89 -9.51 -6.96
C PHE A 249 8.66 -10.06 -5.54
N LYS A 250 8.44 -9.18 -4.55
CA LYS A 250 8.25 -9.60 -3.16
C LYS A 250 6.97 -10.41 -2.97
N LEU A 251 5.84 -9.86 -3.40
CA LEU A 251 4.53 -10.49 -3.22
C LEU A 251 4.45 -11.81 -3.99
N GLY A 252 4.86 -11.83 -5.26
CA GLY A 252 4.78 -13.04 -6.06
C GLY A 252 5.61 -14.21 -5.50
N LEU A 253 6.81 -13.93 -4.99
CA LEU A 253 7.66 -14.94 -4.34
C LEU A 253 7.14 -15.34 -2.95
N SER A 254 6.51 -14.44 -2.20
CA SER A 254 5.89 -14.78 -0.92
C SER A 254 4.72 -15.75 -1.05
N LEU A 255 4.07 -15.83 -2.23
CA LEU A 255 2.96 -16.77 -2.48
C LEU A 255 3.39 -18.24 -2.54
N PHE A 256 4.70 -18.52 -2.58
CA PHE A 256 5.20 -19.88 -2.43
C PHE A 256 5.19 -20.38 -0.98
N ALA A 257 5.16 -19.47 0.00
CA ALA A 257 5.11 -19.84 1.42
C ALA A 257 3.77 -20.53 1.79
N ARG A 258 3.83 -21.39 2.81
CA ARG A 258 2.64 -22.00 3.39
C ARG A 258 2.61 -21.77 4.90
N PRO A 259 1.46 -21.48 5.51
CA PRO A 259 0.16 -21.27 4.84
C PRO A 259 0.22 -20.10 3.83
N LEU A 260 -0.63 -20.16 2.80
CA LEU A 260 -0.70 -19.10 1.79
C LEU A 260 -1.15 -17.78 2.44
N ASN A 261 -0.37 -16.73 2.27
CA ASN A 261 -0.77 -15.40 2.73
C ASN A 261 -1.76 -14.77 1.74
N VAL A 262 -3.04 -14.83 2.09
CA VAL A 262 -4.13 -14.29 1.24
C VAL A 262 -4.12 -12.77 1.13
N ASN A 263 -3.56 -12.05 2.12
CA ASN A 263 -3.37 -10.60 2.02
C ASN A 263 -2.31 -10.27 0.94
N HIS A 264 -1.23 -11.04 0.87
CA HIS A 264 -0.23 -10.91 -0.18
C HIS A 264 -0.80 -11.26 -1.55
N LEU A 265 -1.63 -12.31 -1.63
CA LEU A 265 -2.31 -12.68 -2.88
C LEU A 265 -3.24 -11.56 -3.35
N LEU A 266 -4.05 -11.01 -2.46
CA LEU A 266 -4.94 -9.89 -2.77
C LEU A 266 -4.15 -8.69 -3.26
N SER A 267 -3.10 -8.31 -2.54
CA SER A 267 -2.21 -7.20 -2.90
C SER A 267 -1.53 -7.42 -4.26
N TYR A 268 -1.04 -8.64 -4.53
CA TYR A 268 -0.44 -9.02 -5.81
C TYR A 268 -1.41 -8.86 -6.98
N LEU A 269 -2.66 -9.33 -6.82
CA LEU A 269 -3.69 -9.24 -7.85
C LEU A 269 -4.14 -7.80 -8.13
N LEU A 270 -4.05 -6.91 -7.14
CA LEU A 270 -4.46 -5.51 -7.24
C LEU A 270 -3.38 -4.58 -7.81
N ILE A 271 -2.14 -5.05 -7.99
CA ILE A 271 -1.10 -4.22 -8.62
C ILE A 271 -1.52 -3.86 -10.05
N PRO A 272 -1.60 -2.56 -10.40
CA PRO A 272 -2.00 -2.12 -11.72
C PRO A 272 -1.07 -2.65 -12.81
N GLY A 273 -1.67 -3.26 -13.84
CA GLY A 273 -0.93 -3.83 -14.96
C GLY A 273 0.00 -4.98 -14.58
N ASN A 274 -0.38 -5.80 -13.57
CA ASN A 274 0.34 -7.03 -13.22
C ASN A 274 0.32 -8.07 -14.36
N PRO A 275 1.19 -9.07 -14.35
CA PRO A 275 1.31 -10.05 -15.43
C PRO A 275 0.10 -10.99 -15.57
N VAL A 276 -0.74 -11.14 -14.53
CA VAL A 276 -1.97 -11.95 -14.59
C VAL A 276 -3.00 -11.32 -15.55
N GLY A 277 -2.99 -10.00 -15.70
CA GLY A 277 -3.83 -9.28 -16.65
C GLY A 277 -5.26 -9.03 -16.15
N GLY A 278 -6.19 -8.84 -17.08
CA GLY A 278 -7.56 -8.39 -16.75
C GLY A 278 -8.36 -9.32 -15.81
N VAL A 279 -8.02 -10.60 -15.73
CA VAL A 279 -8.66 -11.54 -14.80
C VAL A 279 -8.27 -11.27 -13.33
N SER A 280 -7.13 -10.63 -13.08
CA SER A 280 -6.61 -10.37 -11.72
C SER A 280 -7.60 -9.62 -10.85
N TYR A 281 -8.24 -8.57 -11.39
CA TYR A 281 -9.23 -7.78 -10.64
C TYR A 281 -10.48 -8.60 -10.28
N LYS A 282 -10.94 -9.48 -11.19
CA LYS A 282 -12.10 -10.35 -10.91
C LYS A 282 -11.76 -11.37 -9.82
N LEU A 283 -10.54 -11.94 -9.86
CA LEU A 283 -10.05 -12.85 -8.82
C LEU A 283 -9.87 -12.14 -7.48
N ALA A 284 -9.35 -10.91 -7.48
CA ALA A 284 -9.25 -10.09 -6.28
C ALA A 284 -10.62 -9.82 -5.65
N LYS A 285 -11.65 -9.55 -6.49
CA LYS A 285 -13.01 -9.33 -6.03
C LYS A 285 -13.62 -10.59 -5.37
N VAL A 286 -13.38 -11.77 -5.96
CA VAL A 286 -13.81 -13.04 -5.35
C VAL A 286 -13.12 -13.24 -4.01
N LEU A 287 -11.79 -13.05 -3.94
CA LEU A 287 -11.04 -13.22 -2.71
C LEU A 287 -11.48 -12.26 -1.60
N ALA A 288 -11.75 -11.01 -1.94
CA ALA A 288 -12.26 -10.00 -1.00
C ALA A 288 -13.67 -10.33 -0.48
N LYS A 289 -14.50 -11.01 -1.28
CA LYS A 289 -15.85 -11.44 -0.87
C LYS A 289 -15.84 -12.76 -0.10
N GLU A 290 -15.09 -13.74 -0.57
CA GLU A 290 -15.16 -15.12 -0.12
C GLU A 290 -14.12 -15.48 0.96
N GLY A 291 -13.09 -14.63 1.14
CA GLY A 291 -12.04 -14.82 2.15
C GLY A 291 -11.02 -15.91 1.85
N GLY A 292 -11.16 -16.63 0.74
CA GLY A 292 -10.25 -17.71 0.34
C GLY A 292 -10.37 -18.10 -1.12
N VAL A 293 -9.66 -19.16 -1.49
CA VAL A 293 -9.66 -19.71 -2.86
C VAL A 293 -10.62 -20.91 -2.92
N ASN A 294 -11.70 -20.79 -3.67
CA ASN A 294 -12.80 -21.75 -3.72
C ASN A 294 -13.31 -22.00 -5.15
N GLU A 295 -14.48 -22.58 -5.30
CA GLU A 295 -15.12 -22.91 -6.57
C GLU A 295 -15.43 -21.65 -7.41
N GLU A 296 -15.84 -20.54 -6.77
CA GLU A 296 -16.09 -19.26 -7.46
C GLU A 296 -14.80 -18.68 -8.10
N TRP A 297 -13.67 -18.87 -7.42
CA TRP A 297 -12.37 -18.53 -7.99
C TRP A 297 -12.11 -19.30 -9.30
N GLN A 298 -12.36 -20.62 -9.31
CA GLN A 298 -12.17 -21.44 -10.49
C GLN A 298 -13.17 -21.07 -11.60
N LYS A 299 -14.42 -20.81 -11.25
CA LYS A 299 -15.48 -20.39 -12.17
C LYS A 299 -15.10 -19.09 -12.89
N VAL A 300 -14.55 -18.09 -12.16
CA VAL A 300 -14.06 -16.85 -12.78
C VAL A 300 -12.97 -17.14 -13.81
N ILE A 301 -12.04 -18.06 -13.52
CA ILE A 301 -10.99 -18.45 -14.47
C ILE A 301 -11.59 -19.13 -15.70
N ASP A 302 -12.60 -19.98 -15.53
CA ASP A 302 -13.18 -20.75 -16.63
C ASP A 302 -14.07 -19.90 -17.55
N GLU A 303 -14.77 -18.92 -17.00
CA GLU A 303 -15.67 -18.02 -17.73
C GLU A 303 -14.95 -16.80 -18.34
N PHE A 304 -13.69 -16.50 -17.91
CA PHE A 304 -12.98 -15.32 -18.40
C PHE A 304 -12.51 -15.50 -19.84
N ASP A 305 -12.78 -14.49 -20.69
CA ASP A 305 -12.25 -14.43 -22.05
C ASP A 305 -10.80 -13.91 -22.04
N PHE A 306 -9.85 -14.81 -22.24
CA PHE A 306 -8.43 -14.50 -22.34
C PHE A 306 -7.98 -14.06 -23.74
N THR A 307 -8.89 -13.83 -24.67
CA THR A 307 -8.58 -13.47 -26.04
C THR A 307 -8.11 -12.00 -26.11
N GLU A 308 -6.88 -11.80 -26.53
CA GLU A 308 -6.31 -10.47 -26.80
C GLU A 308 -6.10 -10.31 -28.32
N THR A 309 -6.42 -9.10 -28.82
CA THR A 309 -6.21 -8.74 -30.22
C THR A 309 -4.85 -8.04 -30.34
N ASN A 310 -3.97 -8.56 -31.20
CA ASN A 310 -2.66 -7.95 -31.45
C ASN A 310 -2.79 -6.71 -32.39
N GLU A 311 -1.68 -5.99 -32.61
CA GLU A 311 -1.62 -4.82 -33.49
C GLU A 311 -2.01 -5.11 -34.95
N LYS A 312 -1.95 -6.37 -35.36
CA LYS A 312 -2.35 -6.82 -36.69
C LYS A 312 -3.82 -7.25 -36.81
N GLY A 313 -4.58 -7.11 -35.70
CA GLY A 313 -5.97 -7.52 -35.63
C GLY A 313 -6.20 -9.03 -35.40
N GLU A 314 -5.15 -9.82 -35.16
CA GLU A 314 -5.25 -11.26 -34.91
C GLU A 314 -5.62 -11.50 -33.43
N LYS A 315 -6.60 -12.36 -33.23
CA LYS A 315 -7.01 -12.80 -31.89
C LYS A 315 -6.14 -13.96 -31.41
N LYS A 316 -5.58 -13.84 -30.20
CA LYS A 316 -4.76 -14.89 -29.58
C LYS A 316 -5.23 -15.17 -28.17
N ASP A 317 -5.45 -16.45 -27.84
CA ASP A 317 -5.70 -16.86 -26.46
C ASP A 317 -4.41 -16.73 -25.63
N LYS A 318 -4.52 -16.00 -24.53
CA LYS A 318 -3.46 -15.70 -23.57
C LYS A 318 -3.60 -16.44 -22.24
N ARG A 319 -4.53 -17.37 -22.13
CA ARG A 319 -4.84 -18.05 -20.86
C ARG A 319 -3.59 -18.61 -20.19
N GLN A 320 -2.80 -19.40 -20.91
CA GLN A 320 -1.57 -20.00 -20.37
C GLN A 320 -0.53 -18.94 -20.00
N GLU A 321 -0.34 -17.92 -20.86
CA GLU A 321 0.60 -16.81 -20.62
C GLU A 321 0.26 -16.01 -19.36
N ARG A 322 -1.03 -15.90 -19.02
CA ARG A 322 -1.51 -15.15 -17.85
C ARG A 322 -1.51 -16.01 -16.58
N LEU A 323 -2.01 -17.22 -16.64
CA LEU A 323 -2.17 -18.09 -15.46
C LEU A 323 -0.85 -18.71 -14.97
N GLN A 324 0.22 -18.68 -15.75
CA GLN A 324 1.55 -19.13 -15.30
C GLN A 324 2.05 -18.32 -14.09
N PHE A 325 1.58 -17.06 -13.91
CA PHE A 325 1.92 -16.22 -12.76
C PHE A 325 1.14 -16.55 -11.48
N LEU A 326 0.24 -17.52 -11.56
CA LEU A 326 -0.48 -18.12 -10.42
C LEU A 326 -0.13 -19.60 -10.24
N MET A 327 0.99 -20.07 -10.81
CA MET A 327 1.40 -21.48 -10.79
C MET A 327 1.56 -22.04 -9.36
N MET A 328 1.98 -21.20 -8.40
CA MET A 328 2.17 -21.56 -7.02
C MET A 328 0.86 -21.92 -6.30
N MET A 329 -0.30 -21.54 -6.85
CA MET A 329 -1.62 -21.87 -6.29
C MET A 329 -1.99 -23.35 -6.48
N LYS A 330 -1.34 -24.06 -7.38
CA LYS A 330 -1.67 -25.43 -7.77
C LYS A 330 -0.91 -26.51 -6.99
N LYS A 331 0.06 -26.13 -6.17
CA LYS A 331 0.95 -27.06 -5.47
C LYS A 331 0.89 -26.85 -3.95
N ASP A 332 1.04 -27.97 -3.25
CA ASP A 332 1.23 -27.95 -1.80
C ASP A 332 2.73 -28.01 -1.49
N TYR A 333 3.23 -27.01 -0.75
CA TYR A 333 4.63 -26.89 -0.35
C TYR A 333 4.85 -27.15 1.15
N TYR A 334 3.88 -27.71 1.85
CA TYR A 334 3.98 -27.92 3.32
C TYR A 334 5.02 -28.96 3.73
N ALA A 335 5.09 -30.08 3.02
CA ALA A 335 5.83 -31.25 3.49
C ALA A 335 7.31 -31.24 3.15
N GLU A 336 7.70 -30.74 1.98
CA GLU A 336 9.05 -30.89 1.42
C GLU A 336 9.78 -29.56 1.19
N GLY A 337 9.16 -28.43 1.55
CA GLY A 337 9.65 -27.09 1.19
C GLY A 337 9.31 -26.71 -0.25
N ILE A 338 9.84 -25.57 -0.70
CA ILE A 338 9.55 -25.02 -2.01
C ILE A 338 10.54 -25.54 -3.03
N LEU A 339 10.06 -26.12 -4.13
CA LEU A 339 10.90 -26.58 -5.22
C LEU A 339 11.62 -25.40 -5.90
N VAL A 340 12.93 -25.45 -5.96
CA VAL A 340 13.75 -24.41 -6.60
C VAL A 340 13.40 -24.24 -8.06
N SER A 341 13.08 -25.32 -8.78
CA SER A 341 12.63 -25.28 -10.17
C SER A 341 11.37 -24.43 -10.39
N ASP A 342 10.45 -24.42 -9.42
CA ASP A 342 9.22 -23.65 -9.51
C ASP A 342 9.49 -22.15 -9.30
N ILE A 343 10.36 -21.84 -8.31
CA ILE A 343 10.81 -20.45 -8.07
C ILE A 343 11.53 -19.92 -9.30
N ARG A 344 12.44 -20.73 -9.89
CA ARG A 344 13.16 -20.37 -11.12
C ARG A 344 12.19 -20.11 -12.27
N THR A 345 11.23 -21.00 -12.51
CA THR A 345 10.23 -20.87 -13.57
C THR A 345 9.41 -19.59 -13.41
N TYR A 346 8.91 -19.29 -12.19
CA TYR A 346 8.18 -18.06 -11.94
C TYR A 346 9.05 -16.83 -12.18
N THR A 347 10.28 -16.83 -11.67
CA THR A 347 11.21 -15.70 -11.74
C THR A 347 11.66 -15.43 -13.19
N GLU A 348 11.93 -16.48 -13.97
CA GLU A 348 12.23 -16.38 -15.41
C GLU A 348 11.05 -15.81 -16.19
N ASN A 349 9.83 -16.30 -15.92
CA ASN A 349 8.61 -15.78 -16.54
C ASN A 349 8.40 -14.30 -16.22
N LEU A 350 8.67 -13.88 -14.97
CA LEU A 350 8.55 -12.48 -14.58
C LEU A 350 9.60 -11.60 -15.27
N ALA A 351 10.86 -12.05 -15.35
CA ALA A 351 11.91 -11.34 -16.08
C ALA A 351 11.57 -11.21 -17.58
N HIS A 352 11.10 -12.29 -18.18
CA HIS A 352 10.70 -12.29 -19.59
C HIS A 352 9.50 -11.37 -19.86
N TRP A 353 8.53 -11.34 -18.94
CA TRP A 353 7.42 -10.41 -19.01
C TRP A 353 7.90 -8.96 -18.93
N CYS A 354 8.85 -8.62 -18.05
CA CYS A 354 9.47 -7.28 -17.99
C CYS A 354 10.11 -6.92 -19.33
N ASP A 355 10.93 -7.79 -19.90
CA ASP A 355 11.60 -7.57 -21.19
C ASP A 355 10.58 -7.36 -22.34
N LYS A 356 9.44 -8.04 -22.29
CA LYS A 356 8.35 -7.84 -23.26
C LYS A 356 7.67 -6.48 -23.08
N GLN A 357 7.40 -6.06 -21.84
CA GLN A 357 6.80 -4.75 -21.53
C GLN A 357 7.73 -3.59 -21.93
N LEU A 358 9.04 -3.74 -21.75
CA LEU A 358 10.03 -2.73 -22.16
C LEU A 358 10.03 -2.46 -23.67
N ARG A 359 9.66 -3.45 -24.48
CA ARG A 359 9.56 -3.30 -25.94
C ARG A 359 8.23 -2.71 -26.40
N SER A 360 7.26 -2.57 -25.51
CA SER A 360 5.95 -2.01 -25.84
C SER A 360 6.03 -0.48 -26.03
N PRO A 361 5.51 0.07 -27.13
CA PRO A 361 5.47 1.51 -27.36
C PRO A 361 4.51 2.25 -26.40
N PHE A 362 3.63 1.53 -25.71
CA PHE A 362 2.64 2.09 -24.77
C PHE A 362 3.17 2.18 -23.34
N THR A 363 4.39 1.72 -23.07
CA THR A 363 5.00 1.80 -21.74
C THR A 363 5.68 3.15 -21.59
N ASP A 364 5.25 3.95 -20.60
CA ASP A 364 5.85 5.24 -20.27
C ASP A 364 7.27 5.08 -19.69
N ASP A 365 8.01 6.18 -19.62
CA ASP A 365 9.42 6.17 -19.20
C ASP A 365 9.58 5.77 -17.72
N GLU A 366 8.70 6.21 -16.84
CA GLU A 366 8.75 5.85 -15.41
C GLU A 366 8.56 4.34 -15.23
N ARG A 367 7.57 3.78 -15.91
CA ARG A 367 7.32 2.34 -15.89
C ARG A 367 8.48 1.55 -16.47
N LYS A 368 9.14 2.06 -17.53
CA LYS A 368 10.35 1.42 -18.08
C LYS A 368 11.48 1.35 -17.07
N GLU A 369 11.74 2.43 -16.32
CA GLU A 369 12.75 2.43 -15.26
C GLU A 369 12.45 1.35 -14.21
N GLN A 370 11.20 1.26 -13.75
CA GLN A 370 10.78 0.23 -12.78
C GLN A 370 10.91 -1.20 -13.33
N LEU A 371 10.57 -1.42 -14.60
CA LEU A 371 10.69 -2.73 -15.25
C LEU A 371 12.15 -3.19 -15.39
N VAL A 372 13.09 -2.27 -15.68
CA VAL A 372 14.53 -2.58 -15.73
C VAL A 372 15.01 -3.06 -14.37
N VAL A 373 14.63 -2.37 -13.30
CA VAL A 373 14.99 -2.73 -11.93
C VAL A 373 14.36 -4.06 -11.52
N LEU A 374 13.07 -4.28 -11.83
CA LEU A 374 12.38 -5.53 -11.55
C LEU A 374 13.03 -6.73 -12.27
N ALA A 375 13.40 -6.56 -13.54
CA ALA A 375 14.11 -7.59 -14.29
C ALA A 375 15.49 -7.87 -13.67
N SER A 376 16.19 -6.85 -13.19
CA SER A 376 17.47 -6.99 -12.49
C SER A 376 17.33 -7.80 -11.19
N PHE A 377 16.28 -7.54 -10.38
CA PHE A 377 16.00 -8.33 -9.19
C PHE A 377 15.75 -9.81 -9.51
N CYS A 378 14.95 -10.06 -10.55
CA CYS A 378 14.70 -11.44 -11.01
C CYS A 378 15.99 -12.15 -11.41
N ARG A 379 16.83 -11.51 -12.24
CA ARG A 379 18.10 -12.08 -12.68
C ARG A 379 19.05 -12.35 -11.50
N SER A 380 19.09 -11.46 -10.53
CA SER A 380 19.89 -11.61 -9.31
C SER A 380 19.45 -12.83 -8.49
N LEU A 381 18.13 -13.01 -8.31
CA LEU A 381 17.61 -14.18 -7.61
C LEU A 381 17.99 -15.49 -8.34
N LEU A 382 17.84 -15.52 -9.66
CA LEU A 382 18.21 -16.70 -10.48
C LEU A 382 19.68 -17.10 -10.33
N LEU A 383 20.57 -16.14 -10.07
CA LEU A 383 22.00 -16.41 -9.85
C LEU A 383 22.30 -16.95 -8.45
N ILE A 384 21.54 -16.51 -7.43
CA ILE A 384 21.77 -16.94 -6.03
C ILE A 384 21.12 -18.31 -5.75
N LEU A 385 19.99 -18.61 -6.39
CA LEU A 385 19.27 -19.84 -6.19
C LEU A 385 20.13 -21.07 -6.55
N PRO A 386 20.09 -22.16 -5.75
CA PRO A 386 20.70 -23.44 -6.11
C PRO A 386 20.22 -23.93 -7.50
N ALA A 387 20.95 -24.85 -8.08
CA ALA A 387 20.59 -25.41 -9.39
C ALA A 387 19.31 -26.24 -9.31
N ASP A 388 19.12 -26.98 -8.22
CA ASP A 388 18.00 -27.89 -7.96
C ASP A 388 17.74 -28.05 -6.44
N GLY A 389 16.79 -28.90 -6.06
CA GLY A 389 16.43 -29.18 -4.69
C GLY A 389 15.28 -28.36 -4.17
N ASN A 390 15.14 -28.30 -2.84
CA ASN A 390 14.11 -27.56 -2.12
C ASN A 390 14.72 -26.48 -1.24
N ILE A 391 14.00 -25.38 -1.07
CA ILE A 391 14.38 -24.26 -0.22
C ILE A 391 13.27 -23.97 0.80
N SER A 392 13.63 -23.56 2.03
CA SER A 392 12.65 -23.13 3.00
C SER A 392 12.04 -21.76 2.64
N SER A 393 10.82 -21.50 3.10
CA SER A 393 10.18 -20.19 2.92
C SER A 393 10.99 -19.06 3.56
N GLU A 394 11.62 -19.31 4.69
CA GLU A 394 12.47 -18.35 5.39
C GLU A 394 13.71 -17.98 4.59
N LEU A 395 14.40 -18.99 4.04
CA LEU A 395 15.60 -18.76 3.23
C LEU A 395 15.25 -18.01 1.92
N LEU A 396 14.12 -18.37 1.29
CA LEU A 396 13.63 -17.63 0.12
C LEU A 396 13.34 -16.16 0.47
N GLN A 397 12.67 -15.91 1.60
CA GLN A 397 12.39 -14.55 2.06
C GLN A 397 13.67 -13.75 2.32
N ASN A 398 14.67 -14.37 2.96
CA ASN A 398 15.98 -13.74 3.21
C ASN A 398 16.66 -13.35 1.88
N HIS A 399 16.61 -14.22 0.86
CA HIS A 399 17.16 -13.90 -0.46
C HIS A 399 16.39 -12.73 -1.12
N VAL A 400 15.05 -12.76 -1.04
CA VAL A 400 14.20 -11.70 -1.59
C VAL A 400 14.49 -10.36 -0.91
N ASP A 401 14.52 -10.31 0.41
CA ASP A 401 14.80 -9.09 1.19
C ASP A 401 16.25 -8.63 0.99
N GLY A 402 17.16 -9.58 0.83
CA GLY A 402 18.53 -9.30 0.48
C GLY A 402 18.70 -8.62 -0.90
N ILE A 403 17.91 -8.96 -1.89
CA ILE A 403 17.97 -8.40 -3.25
C ILE A 403 17.14 -7.11 -3.36
N TYR A 404 15.96 -7.10 -2.76
CA TYR A 404 15.05 -5.96 -2.86
C TYR A 404 15.60 -4.73 -2.15
N ARG A 405 15.64 -3.60 -2.84
CA ARG A 405 16.10 -2.33 -2.29
C ARG A 405 15.21 -1.17 -2.66
N PRO A 406 15.12 -0.15 -1.80
CA PRO A 406 14.58 1.14 -2.19
C PRO A 406 15.33 1.67 -3.40
N GLN A 407 14.59 2.14 -4.39
CA GLN A 407 15.12 2.70 -5.63
C GLN A 407 14.59 4.11 -5.80
N THR A 408 15.35 4.93 -6.52
CA THR A 408 14.94 6.28 -6.87
C THR A 408 14.58 6.30 -8.35
N PHE A 409 13.39 6.77 -8.67
CA PHE A 409 12.86 6.85 -10.04
C PHE A 409 12.59 8.29 -10.44
N THR A 410 12.70 8.58 -11.72
CA THR A 410 12.27 9.87 -12.26
C THR A 410 10.77 10.04 -12.03
N HIS A 411 10.40 11.05 -11.24
CA HIS A 411 8.99 11.38 -10.99
C HIS A 411 8.48 12.38 -12.04
N MET A 412 9.18 13.49 -12.20
CA MET A 412 8.85 14.49 -13.22
C MET A 412 10.10 15.06 -13.86
N LYS A 413 9.97 15.43 -15.14
CA LYS A 413 11.00 16.16 -15.89
C LYS A 413 10.74 17.66 -15.81
N ALA A 414 11.82 18.46 -15.87
CA ALA A 414 11.67 19.91 -15.91
C ALA A 414 10.91 20.35 -17.16
N GLN A 415 9.96 21.27 -16.96
CA GLN A 415 9.21 21.91 -18.02
C GLN A 415 9.91 23.20 -18.46
N LYS A 416 9.64 23.66 -19.69
CA LYS A 416 10.13 24.93 -20.19
C LYS A 416 9.68 26.10 -19.29
N GLY A 417 10.63 26.92 -18.86
CA GLY A 417 10.38 28.04 -17.95
C GLY A 417 10.48 27.68 -16.47
N ALA A 418 10.87 26.42 -16.15
CA ALA A 418 11.22 26.06 -14.79
C ALA A 418 12.55 26.74 -14.38
N PRO A 419 12.72 27.06 -13.09
CA PRO A 419 14.01 27.54 -12.56
C PRO A 419 15.07 26.42 -12.63
N ASP A 420 16.33 26.80 -12.68
CA ASP A 420 17.43 25.86 -12.50
C ASP A 420 17.47 25.40 -11.04
N VAL A 421 17.46 24.08 -10.84
CA VAL A 421 17.43 23.46 -9.52
C VAL A 421 18.56 22.46 -9.37
N VAL A 422 19.30 22.60 -8.27
CA VAL A 422 20.34 21.67 -7.84
C VAL A 422 20.01 21.10 -6.47
N SER A 423 20.54 19.95 -6.13
CA SER A 423 20.26 19.31 -4.83
C SER A 423 21.16 19.79 -3.70
N SER A 424 22.31 20.38 -4.02
CA SER A 424 23.29 20.89 -3.05
C SER A 424 23.98 22.14 -3.56
N ILE A 425 24.39 22.99 -2.64
CA ILE A 425 25.23 24.17 -2.92
C ILE A 425 26.57 23.78 -3.59
N THR A 426 27.07 22.57 -3.33
CA THR A 426 28.32 22.04 -3.89
C THR A 426 28.26 21.73 -5.39
N GLN A 427 27.04 21.78 -5.97
CA GLN A 427 26.80 21.59 -7.41
C GLN A 427 26.86 22.90 -8.23
N LEU A 428 27.23 24.01 -7.61
CA LEU A 428 27.47 25.25 -8.32
C LEU A 428 28.88 25.22 -8.97
N VAL A 429 28.91 25.06 -10.28
CA VAL A 429 30.17 25.11 -11.05
C VAL A 429 30.68 26.55 -11.17
N ASP A 430 29.80 27.47 -11.54
CA ASP A 430 30.08 28.87 -11.76
C ASP A 430 29.45 29.77 -10.69
N LYS A 431 29.84 31.04 -10.68
CA LYS A 431 29.28 32.04 -9.77
C LYS A 431 27.82 32.30 -10.11
N ALA A 432 27.00 32.35 -9.06
CA ALA A 432 25.59 32.72 -9.12
C ALA A 432 25.35 34.07 -8.41
N GLU A 433 24.62 34.96 -9.05
CA GLU A 433 24.33 36.28 -8.49
C GLU A 433 23.36 36.14 -7.33
N LYS A 434 22.29 35.34 -7.51
CA LYS A 434 21.28 35.09 -6.48
C LYS A 434 20.89 33.63 -6.40
N VAL A 435 21.02 33.07 -5.21
CA VAL A 435 20.67 31.66 -4.89
C VAL A 435 19.55 31.59 -3.86
N CYS A 436 18.56 30.75 -4.09
CA CYS A 436 17.54 30.41 -3.10
C CYS A 436 17.78 28.98 -2.59
N TRP A 437 18.05 28.83 -1.30
CA TRP A 437 18.15 27.53 -0.67
C TRP A 437 16.82 27.18 0.00
N LEU A 438 16.00 26.42 -0.71
CA LEU A 438 14.67 25.98 -0.28
C LEU A 438 14.80 24.71 0.56
N GLY A 439 14.57 24.81 1.86
CA GLY A 439 14.77 23.72 2.81
C GLY A 439 16.17 23.68 3.38
N CYS A 440 16.68 24.81 3.87
CA CYS A 440 17.91 24.86 4.64
C CYS A 440 17.65 24.36 6.08
N ILE A 441 17.38 23.04 6.19
CA ILE A 441 17.03 22.33 7.42
C ILE A 441 17.86 21.04 7.55
N GLY A 442 17.98 20.54 8.79
CA GLY A 442 18.69 19.30 9.09
C GLY A 442 20.18 19.36 8.78
N ASP A 443 20.84 18.25 8.97
CA ASP A 443 22.23 18.05 8.59
C ASP A 443 22.30 17.17 7.34
N SER A 444 22.69 17.72 6.22
CA SER A 444 22.87 17.04 4.94
C SER A 444 24.23 16.37 4.77
N SER A 445 25.05 16.33 5.84
CA SER A 445 26.38 15.73 5.80
C SER A 445 26.31 14.24 5.44
N ALA A 446 27.20 13.81 4.55
CA ALA A 446 27.30 12.39 4.21
C ALA A 446 27.73 11.56 5.43
N VAL A 447 27.23 10.35 5.53
CA VAL A 447 27.56 9.43 6.62
C VAL A 447 29.03 9.01 6.52
N TYR A 448 29.73 9.01 7.65
CA TYR A 448 31.13 8.55 7.68
C TYR A 448 31.24 7.07 7.26
N PRO A 449 31.99 6.76 6.19
CA PRO A 449 31.93 5.43 5.57
C PRO A 449 32.78 4.36 6.24
N PHE A 450 33.62 4.73 7.27
CA PHE A 450 34.57 3.82 7.91
C PHE A 450 34.25 3.51 9.37
N ASP A 451 33.00 3.65 9.81
CA ASP A 451 32.58 3.34 11.20
C ASP A 451 32.81 1.86 11.59
N PHE A 452 32.99 0.98 10.63
CA PHE A 452 33.33 -0.43 10.86
C PHE A 452 34.79 -0.67 11.26
N LEU A 453 35.68 0.30 11.10
CA LEU A 453 37.08 0.22 11.51
C LEU A 453 37.28 0.75 12.93
N ASN A 454 38.05 0.01 13.74
CA ASN A 454 38.53 0.51 15.01
C ASN A 454 39.83 1.35 14.87
N THR A 455 40.17 2.09 15.91
CA THR A 455 41.35 2.99 15.91
C THR A 455 42.66 2.26 15.57
N LYS A 456 42.85 1.03 16.09
CA LYS A 456 44.07 0.26 15.81
C LYS A 456 44.16 -0.19 14.35
N GLU A 457 43.04 -0.49 13.73
CA GLU A 457 42.96 -0.88 12.30
C GLU A 457 43.29 0.33 11.43
N ILE A 458 42.80 1.51 11.79
CA ILE A 458 43.09 2.79 11.08
C ILE A 458 44.58 3.09 11.18
N GLU A 459 45.21 2.96 12.37
CA GLU A 459 46.65 3.16 12.57
C GLU A 459 47.48 2.19 11.71
N LYS A 460 47.09 0.90 11.67
CA LYS A 460 47.78 -0.11 10.85
C LYS A 460 47.65 0.15 9.35
N LEU A 461 46.48 0.60 8.90
CA LEU A 461 46.26 1.03 7.51
C LEU A 461 47.16 2.23 7.17
N GLN A 462 47.26 3.20 8.08
CA GLN A 462 48.13 4.36 7.91
C GLN A 462 49.60 3.99 7.80
N GLN A 463 50.08 3.05 8.63
CA GLN A 463 51.43 2.48 8.54
C GLN A 463 51.70 1.77 7.21
N SER A 464 50.66 1.26 6.58
CA SER A 464 50.72 0.63 5.25
C SER A 464 50.51 1.64 4.11
N GLY A 465 50.50 2.92 4.38
CA GLY A 465 50.36 4.00 3.39
C GLY A 465 48.92 4.34 3.01
N ILE A 466 47.91 3.77 3.69
CA ILE A 466 46.50 4.03 3.44
C ILE A 466 45.98 5.03 4.47
N THR A 467 45.67 6.24 4.05
CA THR A 467 45.16 7.29 4.93
C THR A 467 43.62 7.27 5.02
N ILE A 468 43.10 6.87 6.17
CA ILE A 468 41.70 6.96 6.50
C ILE A 468 41.49 8.21 7.37
N PRO A 469 40.65 9.18 6.97
CA PRO A 469 40.38 10.36 7.79
C PRO A 469 39.62 9.96 9.06
N SER A 470 39.94 10.59 10.19
CA SER A 470 39.11 10.45 11.39
C SER A 470 37.71 11.03 11.14
N LYS A 471 36.69 10.61 11.91
CA LYS A 471 35.31 11.10 11.80
C LYS A 471 35.23 12.64 11.88
N SER A 472 35.96 13.25 12.81
CA SER A 472 36.02 14.70 12.94
C SER A 472 36.64 15.39 11.73
N VAL A 473 37.76 14.86 11.19
CA VAL A 473 38.38 15.38 9.98
C VAL A 473 37.47 15.26 8.77
N PHE A 474 36.75 14.14 8.66
CA PHE A 474 35.80 13.93 7.57
C PHE A 474 34.70 14.98 7.57
N TYR A 475 34.01 15.20 8.70
CA TYR A 475 32.97 16.21 8.79
C TYR A 475 33.49 17.64 8.70
N SER A 476 34.69 17.93 9.23
CA SER A 476 35.33 19.25 9.02
C SER A 476 35.59 19.54 7.54
N LYS A 477 36.02 18.56 6.76
CA LYS A 477 36.21 18.72 5.32
C LYS A 477 34.91 18.98 4.58
N GLN A 478 33.85 18.29 4.92
CA GLN A 478 32.54 18.53 4.33
C GLN A 478 32.02 19.93 4.64
N HIS A 479 32.16 20.36 5.87
CA HIS A 479 31.80 21.72 6.26
C HIS A 479 32.65 22.78 5.53
N GLN A 480 33.95 22.56 5.44
CA GLN A 480 34.84 23.46 4.68
C GLN A 480 34.42 23.54 3.21
N MET A 481 34.07 22.44 2.58
CA MET A 481 33.61 22.41 1.20
C MET A 481 32.30 23.19 1.02
N LEU A 482 31.36 23.07 1.97
CA LEU A 482 30.11 23.85 1.95
C LEU A 482 30.43 25.35 1.99
N LEU A 483 31.36 25.79 2.87
CA LEU A 483 31.77 27.20 2.97
C LEU A 483 32.50 27.66 1.72
N GLU A 484 33.38 26.84 1.10
CA GLU A 484 34.02 27.15 -0.18
C GLU A 484 32.99 27.32 -1.31
N SER A 485 31.97 26.46 -1.39
CA SER A 485 30.93 26.59 -2.40
C SER A 485 30.07 27.82 -2.21
N LEU A 486 29.85 28.29 -0.98
CA LEU A 486 29.16 29.54 -0.69
C LEU A 486 29.88 30.79 -1.23
N LYS A 487 31.18 30.74 -1.43
CA LYS A 487 31.94 31.87 -2.03
C LYS A 487 31.56 32.12 -3.49
N ASN A 488 30.88 31.17 -4.14
CA ASN A 488 30.34 31.34 -5.50
C ASN A 488 28.98 32.07 -5.52
N VAL A 489 28.45 32.48 -4.38
CA VAL A 489 27.13 33.10 -4.25
C VAL A 489 27.29 34.55 -3.80
N HIS A 490 26.68 35.50 -4.53
CA HIS A 490 26.68 36.90 -4.15
C HIS A 490 25.55 37.23 -3.16
N GLN A 491 24.28 36.80 -3.48
CA GLN A 491 23.12 37.01 -2.63
C GLN A 491 22.47 35.65 -2.28
N LEU A 492 22.23 35.42 -1.00
CA LEU A 492 21.66 34.14 -0.51
C LEU A 492 20.33 34.33 0.16
N VAL A 493 19.33 33.56 -0.29
CA VAL A 493 18.01 33.46 0.33
C VAL A 493 17.90 32.06 0.95
N LEU A 494 17.82 31.99 2.28
CA LEU A 494 17.65 30.75 3.04
C LEU A 494 16.20 30.60 3.44
N VAL A 495 15.60 29.47 3.09
CA VAL A 495 14.21 29.15 3.43
C VAL A 495 14.17 27.96 4.35
N THR A 496 13.59 28.14 5.55
CA THR A 496 13.51 27.13 6.61
C THR A 496 12.07 26.93 7.06
N TRP A 497 11.80 25.81 7.71
CA TRP A 497 10.51 25.54 8.36
C TRP A 497 10.67 24.73 9.64
N GLU A 498 9.69 24.88 10.57
CA GLU A 498 9.69 24.19 11.85
C GLU A 498 9.15 22.76 11.74
N PHE A 499 8.16 22.53 10.89
CA PHE A 499 7.51 21.21 10.77
C PHE A 499 7.44 20.73 9.32
N ASP A 500 7.77 19.45 9.14
CA ASP A 500 7.49 18.70 7.94
C ASP A 500 6.51 17.57 8.29
N SER A 501 5.29 17.63 7.75
CA SER A 501 4.17 16.81 8.20
C SER A 501 3.95 16.98 9.71
N ASN A 502 4.23 15.98 10.53
CA ASN A 502 4.14 16.06 11.99
C ASN A 502 5.52 16.02 12.69
N ALA A 503 6.60 16.00 11.93
CA ALA A 503 7.94 15.92 12.45
C ALA A 503 8.56 17.32 12.56
N ARG A 504 9.06 17.65 13.75
CA ARG A 504 9.82 18.88 13.96
C ARG A 504 11.17 18.77 13.25
N GLN A 505 11.54 19.82 12.53
CA GLN A 505 12.80 19.93 11.80
C GLN A 505 13.78 20.79 12.59
N GLU A 506 15.05 20.45 12.49
CA GLU A 506 16.13 21.27 13.02
C GLU A 506 16.68 22.19 11.92
N GLU A 507 17.13 23.38 12.28
CA GLU A 507 17.77 24.30 11.34
C GLU A 507 19.12 23.71 10.90
N HIS A 508 19.52 23.98 9.66
CA HIS A 508 20.83 23.57 9.16
C HIS A 508 21.95 24.24 9.98
N PRO A 509 23.08 23.58 10.27
CA PRO A 509 24.20 24.12 11.04
C PRO A 509 24.73 25.46 10.53
N LEU A 510 24.69 25.69 9.23
CA LEU A 510 25.01 26.96 8.60
C LEU A 510 24.22 28.15 9.17
N ILE A 511 22.93 27.96 9.46
CA ILE A 511 22.08 29.04 10.03
C ILE A 511 22.56 29.42 11.43
N THR A 512 22.95 28.44 12.23
CA THR A 512 23.52 28.66 13.57
C THR A 512 24.83 29.42 13.49
N GLU A 513 25.67 29.07 12.53
CA GLU A 513 26.95 29.78 12.29
C GLU A 513 26.72 31.21 11.83
N LEU A 514 25.88 31.46 10.85
CA LEU A 514 25.54 32.82 10.38
C LEU A 514 24.89 33.65 11.48
N LYS A 515 24.03 33.03 12.32
CA LYS A 515 23.47 33.72 13.47
C LYS A 515 24.51 34.14 14.50
N HIS A 516 25.53 33.35 14.70
CA HIS A 516 26.66 33.72 15.58
C HIS A 516 27.52 34.84 14.99
N GLN A 517 27.84 34.76 13.70
CA GLN A 517 28.62 35.77 13.00
C GLN A 517 27.90 37.10 12.87
N HIS A 518 26.57 37.13 12.74
CA HIS A 518 25.73 38.30 12.53
C HIS A 518 24.77 38.58 13.70
N HIS A 519 25.19 38.27 14.93
CA HIS A 519 24.41 38.43 16.13
C HIS A 519 23.70 39.77 16.26
N ASP A 520 24.41 40.88 15.94
CA ASP A 520 23.93 42.26 16.16
C ASP A 520 22.81 42.67 15.18
N ASP A 521 22.78 42.13 13.99
CA ASP A 521 21.79 42.44 12.95
C ASP A 521 20.89 41.26 12.53
N TRP A 522 20.99 40.13 13.24
CA TRP A 522 20.24 38.90 12.92
C TRP A 522 18.74 39.14 12.80
N GLY A 523 18.15 39.89 13.72
CA GLY A 523 16.70 40.17 13.71
C GLY A 523 16.23 40.96 12.48
N LYS A 524 17.14 41.65 11.76
CA LYS A 524 16.82 42.35 10.51
C LYS A 524 16.88 41.43 9.27
N ARG A 525 17.54 40.28 9.44
CA ARG A 525 17.76 39.31 8.35
C ARG A 525 16.73 38.22 8.35
N VAL A 526 16.05 37.99 9.49
CA VAL A 526 15.03 36.92 9.63
C VAL A 526 13.64 37.50 9.39
N ILE A 527 12.89 36.84 8.50
CA ILE A 527 11.49 37.13 8.19
C ILE A 527 10.69 35.91 8.53
N ASN A 528 9.72 36.05 9.47
CA ASN A 528 8.90 34.94 9.92
C ASN A 528 7.53 34.95 9.24
N ASP A 529 7.06 33.78 8.83
CA ASP A 529 5.72 33.50 8.30
C ASP A 529 5.22 34.54 7.28
N GLU A 530 6.05 34.89 6.30
CA GLU A 530 5.66 35.76 5.21
C GLU A 530 4.52 35.10 4.41
N LYS A 531 3.41 35.82 4.28
CA LYS A 531 2.22 35.26 3.64
C LYS A 531 2.43 35.10 2.13
N PRO A 532 2.01 33.95 1.56
CA PRO A 532 2.08 33.77 0.12
C PRO A 532 1.19 34.79 -0.62
N ASN A 533 1.69 35.33 -1.72
CA ASN A 533 0.92 36.20 -2.60
C ASN A 533 -0.01 35.39 -3.52
N LEU A 534 -1.00 34.73 -2.92
CA LEU A 534 -1.96 33.91 -3.64
C LEU A 534 -3.24 34.75 -3.93
N PRO A 535 -3.76 34.70 -5.15
CA PRO A 535 -5.10 35.19 -5.41
C PRO A 535 -6.12 34.34 -4.68
N ILE A 536 -6.59 34.79 -3.53
CA ILE A 536 -7.67 34.12 -2.79
C ILE A 536 -8.94 34.23 -3.60
N LYS A 537 -9.26 33.21 -4.37
CA LYS A 537 -10.63 33.04 -4.88
C LYS A 537 -11.49 32.72 -3.65
N LYS A 538 -12.26 33.69 -3.20
CA LYS A 538 -13.35 33.39 -2.26
C LYS A 538 -14.31 32.48 -3.02
N GLY A 539 -14.28 31.20 -2.72
CA GLY A 539 -15.31 30.27 -3.16
C GLY A 539 -16.64 30.75 -2.62
N ASN A 540 -17.63 30.84 -3.46
CA ASN A 540 -19.01 30.99 -3.00
C ASN A 540 -19.32 29.74 -2.18
N ILE A 541 -19.44 29.89 -0.88
CA ILE A 541 -20.01 28.85 -0.02
C ILE A 541 -21.48 28.77 -0.41
N ILE A 542 -21.82 27.80 -1.24
CA ILE A 542 -23.21 27.44 -1.50
C ILE A 542 -23.70 26.78 -0.20
N LYS A 543 -24.52 27.49 0.55
CA LYS A 543 -25.28 26.87 1.64
C LYS A 543 -26.34 26.00 0.96
N LEU A 544 -26.13 24.71 0.94
CA LEU A 544 -27.17 23.75 0.60
C LEU A 544 -28.05 23.62 1.86
N ASP A 545 -29.33 23.92 1.74
CA ASP A 545 -30.30 23.57 2.77
C ASP A 545 -30.41 22.03 2.82
N PRO A 546 -30.43 21.42 4.01
CA PRO A 546 -30.61 19.99 4.15
C PRO A 546 -31.90 19.57 3.44
N GLN A 547 -31.79 18.67 2.47
CA GLN A 547 -32.95 18.11 1.81
C GLN A 547 -33.32 16.79 2.45
N THR A 548 -34.58 16.63 2.83
CA THR A 548 -35.13 15.36 3.34
C THR A 548 -35.74 14.51 2.22
N THR A 549 -35.96 15.11 1.08
CA THR A 549 -36.48 14.43 -0.11
C THR A 549 -35.69 14.83 -1.34
N TYR A 550 -35.42 13.87 -2.19
CA TYR A 550 -34.72 14.07 -3.45
C TYR A 550 -35.64 13.76 -4.63
N GLN A 551 -35.57 14.62 -5.67
CA GLN A 551 -36.30 14.40 -6.91
C GLN A 551 -35.41 13.68 -7.92
N LEU A 552 -35.83 12.49 -8.35
CA LEU A 552 -35.15 11.73 -9.40
C LEU A 552 -35.50 12.28 -10.79
N SER A 553 -34.55 12.18 -11.70
CA SER A 553 -34.84 12.45 -13.12
C SER A 553 -35.69 11.32 -13.73
N ASP A 554 -36.42 11.64 -14.82
CA ASP A 554 -37.25 10.65 -15.55
C ASP A 554 -36.46 9.41 -15.98
N LYS A 555 -35.17 9.55 -16.28
CA LYS A 555 -34.32 8.41 -16.60
C LYS A 555 -34.10 7.50 -15.41
N MET A 556 -34.02 8.04 -14.20
CA MET A 556 -33.78 7.26 -12.98
C MET A 556 -35.07 6.56 -12.50
N THR A 557 -36.24 7.17 -12.72
CA THR A 557 -37.51 6.53 -12.35
C THR A 557 -37.81 5.27 -13.16
N SER A 558 -37.22 5.17 -14.36
CA SER A 558 -37.38 3.99 -15.23
C SER A 558 -36.45 2.82 -14.83
N LEU A 559 -35.48 3.04 -13.95
CA LEU A 559 -34.59 1.99 -13.51
C LEU A 559 -35.34 0.98 -12.63
N LYS A 560 -35.19 -0.29 -12.98
CA LYS A 560 -35.72 -1.43 -12.22
C LYS A 560 -34.60 -2.42 -11.98
N ARG A 561 -34.60 -3.05 -10.83
CA ARG A 561 -33.79 -4.21 -10.54
C ARG A 561 -34.38 -5.45 -11.16
N GLU A 562 -33.57 -6.37 -11.67
CA GLU A 562 -34.05 -7.62 -12.24
C GLU A 562 -34.61 -8.56 -11.18
N ASN A 563 -33.88 -8.71 -10.06
CA ASN A 563 -34.27 -9.57 -8.95
C ASN A 563 -34.05 -8.82 -7.63
N GLU A 564 -35.04 -8.80 -6.77
CA GLU A 564 -34.92 -8.34 -5.40
C GLU A 564 -34.33 -9.42 -4.50
N SER A 565 -33.78 -9.01 -3.36
CA SER A 565 -33.29 -9.90 -2.29
C SER A 565 -33.75 -9.37 -0.94
N TYR A 566 -33.66 -10.18 0.10
CA TYR A 566 -33.93 -9.72 1.46
C TYR A 566 -33.20 -8.39 1.78
N SER A 567 -31.91 -8.32 1.51
CA SER A 567 -31.12 -7.11 1.80
C SER A 567 -31.59 -5.90 1.00
N SER A 568 -31.92 -6.06 -0.28
CA SER A 568 -32.39 -4.95 -1.10
C SER A 568 -33.77 -4.45 -0.68
N ILE A 569 -34.70 -5.36 -0.32
CA ILE A 569 -36.02 -5.00 0.18
C ILE A 569 -35.91 -4.26 1.51
N THR A 570 -35.10 -4.75 2.43
CA THR A 570 -34.87 -4.08 3.72
C THR A 570 -34.31 -2.69 3.52
N THR A 571 -33.29 -2.57 2.65
CA THR A 571 -32.70 -1.26 2.33
C THR A 571 -33.71 -0.32 1.67
N MET A 572 -34.57 -0.83 0.76
CA MET A 572 -35.59 0.00 0.11
C MET A 572 -36.61 0.54 1.10
N ILE A 573 -37.02 -0.30 2.06
CA ILE A 573 -38.02 0.10 3.07
C ILE A 573 -37.42 1.10 4.06
N GLN A 574 -36.26 0.78 4.62
CA GLN A 574 -35.64 1.55 5.71
C GLN A 574 -34.80 2.75 5.23
N HIS A 575 -34.12 2.59 4.10
CA HIS A 575 -33.15 3.56 3.55
C HIS A 575 -33.33 3.71 2.02
N PRO A 576 -34.47 4.28 1.57
CA PRO A 576 -34.79 4.34 0.15
C PRO A 576 -33.77 5.11 -0.70
N PHE A 577 -33.07 6.08 -0.14
CA PHE A 577 -31.97 6.75 -0.81
C PHE A 577 -30.81 5.80 -1.10
N ASP A 578 -30.39 5.03 -0.10
CA ASP A 578 -29.31 4.04 -0.25
C ASP A 578 -29.72 2.93 -1.24
N TYR A 579 -31.01 2.54 -1.25
CA TYR A 579 -31.50 1.61 -2.25
C TYR A 579 -31.34 2.18 -3.67
N ALA A 580 -31.73 3.41 -3.87
CA ALA A 580 -31.60 4.04 -5.20
C ALA A 580 -30.15 4.13 -5.65
N VAL A 581 -29.24 4.52 -4.76
CA VAL A 581 -27.82 4.66 -5.08
C VAL A 581 -27.16 3.31 -5.28
N ASN A 582 -27.32 2.38 -4.34
CA ASN A 582 -26.57 1.12 -4.35
C ASN A 582 -27.17 0.08 -5.31
N TYR A 583 -28.48 -0.01 -5.41
CA TYR A 583 -29.16 -1.08 -6.16
C TYR A 583 -29.69 -0.64 -7.53
N LEU A 584 -30.17 0.60 -7.67
CA LEU A 584 -30.64 1.11 -8.97
C LEU A 584 -29.50 1.73 -9.78
N LEU A 585 -28.75 2.64 -9.20
CA LEU A 585 -27.62 3.30 -9.87
C LEU A 585 -26.35 2.46 -9.87
N LYS A 586 -26.28 1.43 -9.03
CA LYS A 586 -25.11 0.55 -8.83
C LYS A 586 -23.84 1.33 -8.49
N LEU A 587 -23.99 2.43 -7.75
CA LEU A 587 -22.90 3.21 -7.21
C LEU A 587 -22.56 2.65 -5.83
N HIS A 588 -21.33 2.20 -5.68
CA HIS A 588 -20.83 1.65 -4.44
C HIS A 588 -19.58 2.44 -3.99
N GLU A 589 -19.33 2.46 -2.70
CA GLU A 589 -18.02 2.91 -2.20
C GLU A 589 -16.92 2.18 -2.97
N PRO A 590 -15.84 2.90 -3.39
CA PRO A 590 -14.69 2.22 -3.93
C PRO A 590 -14.18 1.24 -2.86
N GLN A 591 -14.38 -0.04 -3.11
CA GLN A 591 -13.86 -1.07 -2.23
C GLN A 591 -12.33 -1.05 -2.36
N ILE A 592 -11.66 -0.57 -1.33
CA ILE A 592 -10.26 -0.92 -1.13
C ILE A 592 -10.27 -2.43 -0.96
N GLY A 593 -9.53 -3.15 -1.82
CA GLY A 593 -9.47 -4.61 -1.74
C GLY A 593 -9.02 -5.04 -0.35
N GLN A 594 -9.96 -5.40 0.48
CA GLN A 594 -9.77 -5.89 1.83
C GLN A 594 -10.47 -7.24 1.94
N LEU A 595 -9.86 -8.14 2.68
CA LEU A 595 -10.51 -9.39 3.09
C LEU A 595 -11.65 -9.07 4.07
N PRO A 596 -12.64 -9.97 4.20
CA PRO A 596 -13.67 -9.82 5.22
C PRO A 596 -13.04 -9.68 6.61
N ASP A 597 -13.68 -8.93 7.51
CA ASP A 597 -13.27 -8.87 8.90
C ASP A 597 -13.39 -10.26 9.58
N LEU A 598 -12.80 -10.40 10.78
CA LEU A 598 -12.72 -11.70 11.43
C LEU A 598 -14.09 -12.28 11.78
N ASP A 599 -15.06 -11.45 12.18
CA ASP A 599 -16.39 -11.96 12.55
C ASP A 599 -17.17 -12.41 11.31
N THR A 600 -17.12 -11.64 10.24
CA THR A 600 -17.64 -12.04 8.93
C THR A 600 -16.96 -13.32 8.43
N THR A 601 -15.62 -13.40 8.54
CA THR A 601 -14.84 -14.58 8.16
C THR A 601 -15.28 -15.82 8.92
N LYS A 602 -15.43 -15.72 10.25
CA LYS A 602 -15.91 -16.84 11.08
C LYS A 602 -17.32 -17.29 10.65
N GLY A 603 -18.20 -16.34 10.34
CA GLY A 603 -19.53 -16.63 9.81
C GLY A 603 -19.45 -17.41 8.48
N LEU A 604 -18.70 -16.91 7.52
CA LEU A 604 -18.53 -17.57 6.20
C LEU A 604 -17.98 -18.98 6.33
N VAL A 605 -17.00 -19.21 7.23
CA VAL A 605 -16.43 -20.54 7.48
C VAL A 605 -17.44 -21.46 8.16
N ALA A 606 -18.22 -20.93 9.12
CA ALA A 606 -19.23 -21.73 9.82
C ALA A 606 -20.32 -22.23 8.87
N HIS A 607 -20.85 -21.37 8.02
CA HIS A 607 -21.80 -21.75 6.96
C HIS A 607 -21.20 -22.83 6.03
N ARG A 608 -20.00 -22.58 5.52
CA ARG A 608 -19.34 -23.53 4.61
C ARG A 608 -19.05 -24.89 5.27
N PHE A 609 -18.70 -24.91 6.53
CA PHE A 609 -18.44 -26.15 7.26
C PHE A 609 -19.72 -27.00 7.39
N VAL A 610 -20.86 -26.38 7.78
CA VAL A 610 -22.16 -27.08 7.83
C VAL A 610 -22.58 -27.55 6.44
N GLU A 611 -22.41 -26.70 5.42
CA GLU A 611 -22.71 -27.07 4.03
C GLU A 611 -21.92 -28.32 3.60
N LEU A 612 -20.62 -28.37 3.87
CA LEU A 612 -19.78 -29.54 3.54
C LEU A 612 -20.19 -30.79 4.29
N LEU A 613 -20.61 -30.64 5.56
CA LEU A 613 -21.14 -31.74 6.37
C LEU A 613 -22.46 -32.28 5.81
N VAL A 614 -23.41 -31.41 5.50
CA VAL A 614 -24.72 -31.78 4.93
C VAL A 614 -24.55 -32.45 3.56
N LYS A 615 -23.71 -31.90 2.68
CA LYS A 615 -23.43 -32.49 1.37
C LYS A 615 -22.77 -33.87 1.45
N LYS A 616 -21.90 -34.10 2.44
CA LYS A 616 -21.17 -35.36 2.57
C LYS A 616 -21.95 -36.44 3.31
N TYR A 617 -22.68 -36.09 4.37
CA TYR A 617 -23.31 -37.03 5.29
C TYR A 617 -24.85 -37.02 5.23
N GLY A 618 -25.49 -35.98 4.66
CA GLY A 618 -26.93 -35.84 4.58
C GLY A 618 -27.60 -36.00 5.95
N GLU A 619 -28.57 -36.90 6.06
CA GLU A 619 -29.29 -37.17 7.31
C GLU A 619 -28.39 -37.68 8.45
N GLN A 620 -27.29 -38.40 8.12
CA GLN A 620 -26.35 -38.94 9.11
C GLN A 620 -25.60 -37.81 9.87
N MET A 621 -25.50 -36.63 9.31
CA MET A 621 -24.94 -35.50 10.00
C MET A 621 -25.67 -35.20 11.32
N ALA A 622 -26.96 -35.29 11.32
CA ALA A 622 -27.77 -35.04 12.49
C ALA A 622 -27.91 -36.27 13.41
N GLU A 623 -27.90 -37.48 12.85
CA GLU A 623 -28.12 -38.73 13.61
C GLU A 623 -26.85 -39.18 14.36
N ASP A 624 -25.67 -38.95 13.82
CA ASP A 624 -24.41 -39.55 14.29
C ASP A 624 -23.20 -38.58 14.22
N TYR A 625 -23.38 -37.28 14.41
CA TYR A 625 -22.26 -36.28 14.32
C TYR A 625 -21.07 -36.68 15.19
N ASP A 626 -21.30 -37.10 16.43
CA ASP A 626 -20.23 -37.50 17.35
C ASP A 626 -19.53 -38.80 16.94
N ARG A 627 -20.19 -39.65 16.09
CA ARG A 627 -19.59 -40.85 15.53
C ARG A 627 -18.77 -40.59 14.26
N ILE A 628 -18.88 -39.41 13.64
CA ILE A 628 -18.02 -39.03 12.52
C ILE A 628 -16.58 -38.98 13.04
N PRO A 629 -15.63 -39.70 12.40
CA PRO A 629 -14.23 -39.67 12.84
C PRO A 629 -13.68 -38.25 12.92
N GLN A 630 -13.00 -37.90 14.00
CA GLN A 630 -12.44 -36.57 14.24
C GLN A 630 -11.53 -36.10 13.11
N GLU A 631 -10.77 -37.03 12.52
CA GLU A 631 -9.93 -36.73 11.35
C GLU A 631 -10.77 -36.20 10.16
N GLN A 632 -11.94 -36.82 9.91
CA GLN A 632 -12.80 -36.38 8.79
C GLN A 632 -13.47 -35.03 9.06
N LYS A 633 -13.89 -34.76 10.31
CA LYS A 633 -14.40 -33.47 10.73
C LYS A 633 -13.32 -32.41 10.59
N SER A 634 -12.09 -32.69 11.04
CA SER A 634 -10.95 -31.79 10.97
C SER A 634 -10.57 -31.46 9.53
N ASN A 635 -10.64 -32.44 8.61
CA ASN A 635 -10.37 -32.22 7.19
C ASN A 635 -11.43 -31.31 6.56
N LEU A 636 -12.72 -31.54 6.81
CA LEU A 636 -13.79 -30.65 6.31
C LEU A 636 -13.69 -29.24 6.89
N MET A 637 -13.32 -29.13 8.17
CA MET A 637 -13.07 -27.84 8.82
C MET A 637 -11.88 -27.10 8.16
N ALA A 638 -10.80 -27.83 7.88
CA ALA A 638 -9.64 -27.26 7.19
C ALA A 638 -10.00 -26.80 5.78
N ASP A 639 -10.78 -27.60 5.05
CA ASP A 639 -11.28 -27.23 3.72
C ASP A 639 -12.16 -25.98 3.77
N ALA A 640 -13.09 -25.89 4.74
CA ALA A 640 -13.94 -24.71 4.92
C ALA A 640 -13.12 -23.45 5.22
N ILE A 641 -12.10 -23.55 6.11
CA ILE A 641 -11.21 -22.44 6.44
C ILE A 641 -10.38 -22.02 5.20
N GLN A 642 -9.84 -22.97 4.46
CA GLN A 642 -9.08 -22.66 3.26
C GLN A 642 -9.92 -21.95 2.19
N GLN A 643 -11.19 -22.32 2.08
CA GLN A 643 -12.10 -21.80 1.07
C GLN A 643 -12.73 -20.44 1.42
N LYS A 644 -13.01 -20.17 2.70
CA LYS A 644 -13.79 -19.02 3.15
C LYS A 644 -13.09 -18.17 4.22
N GLY A 645 -12.02 -18.66 4.82
CA GLY A 645 -11.36 -17.99 5.94
C GLY A 645 -9.85 -18.20 5.97
N ALA A 646 -9.19 -18.19 4.83
CA ALA A 646 -7.78 -18.51 4.73
C ALA A 646 -6.87 -17.56 5.55
N VAL A 647 -7.36 -16.37 5.89
CA VAL A 647 -6.66 -15.42 6.80
C VAL A 647 -6.45 -16.03 8.18
N LEU A 648 -7.35 -16.90 8.68
CA LEU A 648 -7.22 -17.57 9.97
C LEU A 648 -6.05 -18.57 10.03
N LEU A 649 -5.50 -18.98 8.88
CA LEU A 649 -4.34 -19.87 8.81
C LEU A 649 -3.02 -19.15 9.01
N LEU A 650 -3.00 -17.82 8.98
CA LEU A 650 -1.79 -17.03 9.14
C LEU A 650 -1.26 -17.14 10.59
N PRO A 651 0.07 -17.08 10.78
CA PRO A 651 0.70 -17.27 12.09
C PRO A 651 0.16 -16.36 13.19
N GLU A 652 -0.17 -15.11 12.86
CA GLU A 652 -0.72 -14.11 13.77
C GLU A 652 -2.10 -14.48 14.33
N TYR A 653 -2.89 -15.28 13.61
CA TYR A 653 -4.23 -15.73 14.01
C TYR A 653 -4.28 -17.17 14.53
N LYS A 654 -3.13 -17.79 14.81
CA LYS A 654 -3.05 -19.19 15.23
C LYS A 654 -3.92 -19.50 16.45
N LEU A 655 -3.87 -18.66 17.49
CA LEU A 655 -4.67 -18.86 18.69
C LEU A 655 -6.17 -18.68 18.41
N GLU A 656 -6.51 -17.63 17.68
CA GLU A 656 -7.87 -17.32 17.25
C GLU A 656 -8.46 -18.48 16.44
N CYS A 657 -7.70 -19.00 15.49
CA CYS A 657 -8.11 -20.14 14.67
C CYS A 657 -8.36 -21.41 15.52
N GLN A 658 -7.53 -21.66 16.54
CA GLN A 658 -7.72 -22.82 17.43
C GLN A 658 -8.99 -22.68 18.28
N GLN A 659 -9.24 -21.50 18.86
CA GLN A 659 -10.44 -21.20 19.63
C GLN A 659 -11.69 -21.31 18.75
N PHE A 660 -11.64 -20.70 17.56
CA PHE A 660 -12.72 -20.77 16.58
C PHE A 660 -13.10 -22.22 16.21
N LYS A 661 -12.11 -23.06 15.90
CA LYS A 661 -12.33 -24.47 15.56
C LYS A 661 -13.03 -25.23 16.69
N SER A 662 -12.63 -25.01 17.94
CA SER A 662 -13.25 -25.66 19.09
C SER A 662 -14.71 -25.21 19.26
N ILE A 663 -14.97 -23.89 19.24
CA ILE A 663 -16.32 -23.34 19.36
C ILE A 663 -17.24 -23.87 18.23
N LEU A 664 -16.72 -23.93 17.01
CA LEU A 664 -17.49 -24.34 15.85
C LEU A 664 -17.82 -25.88 15.91
N ASP A 665 -16.86 -26.72 16.31
CA ASP A 665 -17.08 -28.15 16.45
C ASP A 665 -18.13 -28.44 17.55
N ASP A 666 -17.99 -27.82 18.72
CA ASP A 666 -18.96 -27.92 19.82
C ASP A 666 -20.35 -27.41 19.39
N SER A 667 -20.39 -26.27 18.68
CA SER A 667 -21.64 -25.70 18.22
C SER A 667 -22.36 -26.58 17.19
N VAL A 668 -21.63 -27.20 16.28
CA VAL A 668 -22.24 -28.11 15.29
C VAL A 668 -22.71 -29.43 15.94
N SER A 669 -22.01 -29.91 16.98
CA SER A 669 -22.50 -31.05 17.79
C SER A 669 -23.84 -30.69 18.42
N VAL A 670 -23.97 -29.54 19.07
CA VAL A 670 -25.25 -29.06 19.62
C VAL A 670 -26.34 -28.87 18.55
N LEU A 671 -25.97 -28.35 17.38
CA LEU A 671 -26.91 -28.22 16.25
C LEU A 671 -27.46 -29.58 15.82
N ALA A 672 -26.61 -30.59 15.73
CA ALA A 672 -27.01 -31.98 15.42
C ALA A 672 -27.98 -32.54 16.48
N ASP A 673 -27.68 -32.31 17.76
CA ASP A 673 -28.56 -32.73 18.88
C ASP A 673 -29.96 -32.05 18.80
N ILE A 674 -30.00 -30.75 18.48
CA ILE A 674 -31.23 -29.98 18.28
C ILE A 674 -32.04 -30.59 17.14
N ILE A 675 -31.41 -30.84 15.98
CA ILE A 675 -32.07 -31.43 14.80
C ILE A 675 -32.65 -32.81 15.14
N GLN A 676 -31.89 -33.64 15.84
CA GLN A 676 -32.35 -34.96 16.29
C GLN A 676 -33.53 -34.87 17.29
N LYS A 677 -33.42 -33.98 18.29
CA LYS A 677 -34.44 -33.77 19.32
C LYS A 677 -35.76 -33.28 18.72
N LEU A 678 -35.71 -32.46 17.71
CA LEU A 678 -36.88 -32.00 16.96
C LEU A 678 -37.36 -33.01 15.89
N GLN A 679 -36.69 -34.16 15.76
CA GLN A 679 -36.97 -35.20 14.76
C GLN A 679 -36.94 -34.66 13.32
N LEU A 680 -36.05 -33.69 13.06
CA LEU A 680 -35.88 -33.11 11.74
C LEU A 680 -34.83 -33.87 10.95
N LYS A 681 -34.92 -33.79 9.62
CA LYS A 681 -33.93 -34.37 8.69
C LYS A 681 -33.39 -33.25 7.80
N PRO A 682 -32.04 -33.05 7.74
CA PRO A 682 -31.44 -32.17 6.77
C PRO A 682 -31.82 -32.57 5.34
N LEU A 683 -32.32 -31.60 4.57
CA LEU A 683 -32.70 -31.83 3.18
C LEU A 683 -31.61 -31.26 2.26
N ASP A 684 -31.26 -30.01 2.47
CA ASP A 684 -30.25 -29.31 1.69
C ASP A 684 -29.76 -28.09 2.46
N SER A 685 -28.57 -27.55 2.06
CA SER A 685 -27.95 -26.36 2.63
C SER A 685 -27.52 -25.37 1.55
N GLU A 686 -27.48 -24.09 1.87
CA GLU A 686 -27.15 -22.98 0.95
C GLU A 686 -28.04 -23.09 -0.31
N VAL A 687 -29.37 -23.18 -0.08
CA VAL A 687 -30.34 -23.41 -1.15
C VAL A 687 -30.64 -22.11 -1.88
N GLU A 688 -30.16 -22.02 -3.11
CA GLU A 688 -30.51 -20.88 -3.99
C GLU A 688 -31.92 -21.04 -4.56
N MET A 689 -32.76 -20.03 -4.37
CA MET A 689 -34.14 -20.01 -4.87
C MET A 689 -34.34 -18.73 -5.69
N ASN A 690 -34.89 -18.89 -6.89
CA ASN A 690 -35.35 -17.77 -7.71
C ASN A 690 -36.86 -17.97 -7.89
N VAL A 691 -37.65 -17.13 -7.26
CA VAL A 691 -39.14 -17.22 -7.22
C VAL A 691 -39.77 -15.88 -7.55
N ASN A 692 -41.02 -15.93 -7.97
CA ASN A 692 -41.82 -14.73 -8.22
C ASN A 692 -42.79 -14.53 -7.08
N LEU A 693 -42.54 -13.54 -6.21
CA LEU A 693 -43.44 -13.13 -5.14
C LEU A 693 -44.55 -12.22 -5.67
N ASP A 694 -45.78 -12.44 -5.31
CA ASP A 694 -46.96 -11.79 -5.91
C ASP A 694 -46.86 -10.24 -5.97
N VAL A 695 -46.35 -9.59 -4.92
CA VAL A 695 -46.29 -8.14 -4.80
C VAL A 695 -44.90 -7.59 -5.21
N ILE A 696 -43.86 -8.32 -4.84
CA ILE A 696 -42.46 -7.86 -5.00
C ILE A 696 -41.93 -8.18 -6.41
N GLY A 697 -42.34 -9.30 -6.99
CA GLY A 697 -41.85 -9.79 -8.28
C GLY A 697 -40.72 -10.80 -8.10
N GLU A 698 -39.77 -10.79 -9.06
CA GLU A 698 -38.60 -11.71 -9.04
C GLU A 698 -37.77 -11.51 -7.77
N PHE A 699 -37.60 -12.55 -7.00
CA PHE A 699 -36.90 -12.57 -5.71
C PHE A 699 -35.89 -13.71 -5.66
N LYS A 700 -34.67 -13.35 -5.32
CA LYS A 700 -33.56 -14.29 -5.08
C LYS A 700 -33.34 -14.46 -3.58
N ALA A 701 -33.43 -15.70 -3.11
CA ALA A 701 -33.10 -16.09 -1.74
C ALA A 701 -32.00 -17.16 -1.73
N GLU A 702 -31.25 -17.19 -0.66
CA GLU A 702 -30.30 -18.25 -0.32
C GLU A 702 -30.55 -18.64 1.14
N VAL A 703 -30.97 -19.89 1.37
CA VAL A 703 -31.37 -20.39 2.69
C VAL A 703 -30.27 -21.29 3.23
N ASP A 704 -29.78 -21.00 4.42
CA ASP A 704 -28.61 -21.65 5.00
C ASP A 704 -28.81 -23.16 5.23
N LEU A 705 -29.97 -23.55 5.83
CA LEU A 705 -30.32 -24.93 6.04
C LEU A 705 -31.83 -25.16 5.93
N VAL A 706 -32.24 -26.06 5.05
CA VAL A 706 -33.60 -26.54 4.89
C VAL A 706 -33.69 -27.93 5.49
N LEU A 707 -34.66 -28.12 6.39
CA LEU A 707 -34.92 -29.39 7.07
C LEU A 707 -36.36 -29.82 6.82
N ARG A 708 -36.66 -31.10 7.11
CA ARG A 708 -37.99 -31.70 6.95
C ARG A 708 -38.39 -32.42 8.24
N ASN A 709 -39.63 -32.20 8.68
CA ASN A 709 -40.19 -32.92 9.83
C ASN A 709 -40.83 -34.26 9.40
N PRO A 710 -41.21 -35.15 10.34
CA PRO A 710 -41.84 -36.45 10.03
C PRO A 710 -43.18 -36.34 9.29
N LYS A 711 -43.84 -35.18 9.33
CA LYS A 711 -45.08 -34.91 8.60
C LYS A 711 -44.83 -34.47 7.16
N GLY A 712 -43.54 -34.31 6.76
CA GLY A 712 -43.17 -33.83 5.44
C GLY A 712 -43.20 -32.31 5.28
N GLU A 713 -43.36 -31.55 6.37
CA GLU A 713 -43.35 -30.11 6.40
C GLU A 713 -41.91 -29.58 6.50
N TYR A 714 -41.65 -28.42 5.95
CA TYR A 714 -40.31 -27.81 5.89
C TYR A 714 -40.02 -26.97 7.13
N VAL A 715 -38.73 -26.87 7.48
CA VAL A 715 -38.23 -26.04 8.55
C VAL A 715 -36.98 -25.30 8.01
N ILE A 716 -36.82 -24.03 8.38
CA ILE A 716 -35.69 -23.21 8.00
C ILE A 716 -34.85 -22.85 9.23
N PHE A 717 -33.57 -23.17 9.18
CA PHE A 717 -32.60 -22.60 10.12
C PHE A 717 -31.70 -21.63 9.37
N ASP A 718 -31.59 -20.39 9.90
CA ASP A 718 -30.75 -19.35 9.40
C ASP A 718 -29.59 -19.17 10.40
N PHE A 719 -28.36 -19.26 9.93
CA PHE A 719 -27.16 -19.30 10.74
C PHE A 719 -26.55 -17.91 10.96
N LYS A 720 -26.09 -17.67 12.19
CA LYS A 720 -25.45 -16.40 12.52
C LYS A 720 -24.24 -16.60 13.43
N TRP A 721 -23.14 -15.96 13.10
CA TRP A 721 -21.99 -15.82 14.00
C TRP A 721 -22.15 -14.54 14.81
N SER A 722 -22.88 -14.59 15.91
CA SER A 722 -23.18 -13.40 16.72
C SER A 722 -23.42 -13.76 18.18
N GLU A 723 -22.87 -12.98 19.08
CA GLU A 723 -23.12 -13.06 20.54
C GLU A 723 -24.22 -12.08 20.99
N GLY A 724 -24.67 -11.20 20.11
CA GLY A 724 -25.64 -10.14 20.40
C GLY A 724 -27.08 -10.63 20.63
N LYS A 725 -27.98 -9.68 20.92
CA LYS A 725 -29.43 -9.92 21.06
C LYS A 725 -30.23 -9.48 19.84
N THR A 726 -29.56 -9.04 18.78
CA THR A 726 -30.20 -8.47 17.59
C THR A 726 -31.23 -9.44 16.96
N TYR A 727 -30.85 -10.70 16.76
CA TYR A 727 -31.73 -11.69 16.15
C TYR A 727 -32.85 -12.16 17.09
N PRO A 728 -32.60 -12.48 18.38
CA PRO A 728 -33.68 -12.72 19.36
C PRO A 728 -34.68 -11.55 19.45
N ASN A 729 -34.21 -10.32 19.49
CA ASN A 729 -35.09 -9.15 19.54
C ASN A 729 -35.94 -8.99 18.29
N LYS A 730 -35.41 -9.30 17.10
CA LYS A 730 -36.20 -9.31 15.85
C LYS A 730 -37.35 -10.33 15.89
N LEU A 731 -37.12 -11.48 16.52
CA LEU A 731 -38.20 -12.48 16.71
C LEU A 731 -39.22 -11.98 17.74
N GLU A 732 -38.79 -11.44 18.89
CA GLU A 732 -39.67 -10.93 19.95
C GLU A 732 -40.56 -9.78 19.43
N GLU A 733 -40.03 -8.94 18.56
CA GLU A 733 -40.72 -7.78 17.99
C GLU A 733 -41.47 -8.09 16.68
N ASN A 734 -41.47 -9.35 16.23
CA ASN A 734 -42.02 -9.77 14.93
C ASN A 734 -41.51 -8.92 13.77
N LYS A 735 -40.19 -8.74 13.70
CA LYS A 735 -39.48 -7.92 12.68
C LYS A 735 -38.48 -8.73 11.85
N SER A 736 -38.59 -10.04 11.81
CA SER A 736 -37.71 -10.93 11.07
C SER A 736 -38.04 -10.97 9.58
N ILE A 737 -37.82 -9.89 8.86
CA ILE A 737 -38.08 -9.74 7.40
C ILE A 737 -37.42 -10.90 6.63
N GLN A 738 -36.20 -11.26 6.97
CA GLN A 738 -35.43 -12.32 6.30
C GLN A 738 -36.18 -13.66 6.37
N LEU A 739 -36.54 -14.12 7.57
CA LEU A 739 -37.21 -15.40 7.76
C LEU A 739 -38.60 -15.41 7.12
N GLU A 740 -39.34 -14.30 7.17
CA GLU A 740 -40.65 -14.19 6.56
C GLU A 740 -40.61 -14.34 5.04
N LEU A 741 -39.69 -13.61 4.40
CA LEU A 741 -39.48 -13.70 2.94
C LEU A 741 -38.96 -15.09 2.54
N TYR A 742 -38.15 -15.73 3.36
CA TYR A 742 -37.65 -17.09 3.12
C TYR A 742 -38.75 -18.13 3.24
N LYS A 743 -39.72 -17.98 4.17
CA LYS A 743 -40.92 -18.83 4.23
C LYS A 743 -41.69 -18.79 2.93
N GLU A 744 -41.95 -17.60 2.41
CA GLU A 744 -42.74 -17.46 1.17
C GLU A 744 -41.96 -17.97 -0.05
N ALA A 745 -40.67 -17.69 -0.13
CA ALA A 745 -39.81 -18.20 -1.20
C ALA A 745 -39.75 -19.72 -1.21
N LEU A 746 -39.63 -20.37 -0.02
CA LEU A 746 -39.57 -21.82 0.08
C LEU A 746 -40.91 -22.50 -0.30
N LYS A 747 -42.07 -21.92 0.09
CA LYS A 747 -43.37 -22.38 -0.34
C LYS A 747 -43.51 -22.38 -1.87
N LEU A 748 -43.06 -21.36 -2.53
CA LEU A 748 -43.12 -21.28 -3.98
C LEU A 748 -42.15 -22.24 -4.66
N HIS A 749 -40.92 -22.36 -4.11
CA HIS A 749 -39.87 -23.23 -4.66
C HIS A 749 -40.27 -24.71 -4.66
N TYR A 750 -40.84 -25.22 -3.55
CA TYR A 750 -41.29 -26.63 -3.44
C TYR A 750 -42.74 -26.85 -3.81
N GLY A 751 -43.48 -25.80 -4.20
CA GLY A 751 -44.88 -25.81 -4.62
C GLY A 751 -45.81 -25.15 -3.62
N ALA A 752 -46.86 -24.45 -4.13
CA ALA A 752 -47.79 -23.63 -3.32
C ALA A 752 -48.55 -24.38 -2.22
N GLY A 753 -48.55 -25.74 -2.22
CA GLY A 753 -49.11 -26.60 -1.16
C GLY A 753 -48.13 -26.92 -0.04
N SER A 754 -46.90 -26.51 -0.12
CA SER A 754 -45.86 -26.80 0.87
C SER A 754 -46.11 -26.07 2.20
N LYS A 755 -46.00 -26.80 3.32
CA LYS A 755 -46.18 -26.25 4.66
C LYS A 755 -44.84 -26.01 5.32
N ILE A 756 -44.69 -24.87 5.95
CA ILE A 756 -43.53 -24.54 6.80
C ILE A 756 -43.96 -24.79 8.25
N ALA A 757 -43.26 -25.71 8.91
CA ALA A 757 -43.52 -26.06 10.31
C ALA A 757 -42.86 -25.10 11.29
N GLY A 758 -41.81 -24.40 10.88
CA GLY A 758 -41.12 -23.42 11.72
C GLY A 758 -39.90 -22.81 11.06
N VAL A 759 -39.45 -21.68 11.65
CA VAL A 759 -38.21 -20.97 11.30
C VAL A 759 -37.44 -20.61 12.56
N ALA A 760 -36.11 -20.54 12.43
CA ALA A 760 -35.28 -20.20 13.57
C ALA A 760 -33.96 -19.54 13.14
N TYR A 761 -33.39 -18.76 14.07
CA TYR A 761 -32.00 -18.35 14.01
C TYR A 761 -31.14 -19.25 14.89
N TYR A 762 -30.07 -19.81 14.34
CA TYR A 762 -29.08 -20.55 15.11
C TYR A 762 -27.84 -19.68 15.28
N LEU A 763 -27.48 -19.36 16.53
CA LEU A 763 -26.33 -18.53 16.86
C LEU A 763 -25.15 -19.43 17.29
N PHE A 764 -24.15 -19.60 16.43
CA PHE A 764 -23.03 -20.50 16.67
C PHE A 764 -22.27 -20.22 17.99
N PRO A 765 -21.86 -18.98 18.33
CA PRO A 765 -21.13 -18.77 19.56
C PRO A 765 -21.95 -19.04 20.83
N LYS A 766 -23.28 -18.95 20.75
CA LYS A 766 -24.22 -19.24 21.84
C LYS A 766 -24.66 -20.67 21.87
N MET A 767 -24.42 -21.45 20.83
CA MET A 767 -24.89 -22.82 20.70
C MET A 767 -26.42 -22.95 20.98
N THR A 768 -27.19 -21.98 20.49
CA THR A 768 -28.62 -21.84 20.83
C THR A 768 -29.44 -21.53 19.60
N LEU A 769 -30.56 -22.25 19.48
CA LEU A 769 -31.58 -22.02 18.47
C LEU A 769 -32.64 -21.06 19.05
N PHE A 770 -32.86 -19.92 18.43
CA PHE A 770 -33.89 -18.96 18.80
C PHE A 770 -35.09 -19.06 17.83
N THR A 771 -36.27 -19.24 18.36
CA THR A 771 -37.47 -19.53 17.55
C THR A 771 -38.75 -19.09 18.26
N VAL A 772 -39.80 -18.86 17.48
CA VAL A 772 -41.16 -18.66 17.95
C VAL A 772 -42.05 -19.92 17.74
N ASP A 773 -41.54 -20.93 17.00
CA ASP A 773 -42.34 -22.07 16.51
C ASP A 773 -42.08 -23.37 17.29
N PHE A 774 -40.94 -23.49 17.96
CA PHE A 774 -40.56 -24.69 18.70
C PHE A 774 -40.58 -24.44 20.21
N PRO A 775 -40.92 -25.45 21.03
CA PRO A 775 -40.98 -25.34 22.49
C PRO A 775 -39.60 -25.13 23.10
N GLU A 776 -39.55 -24.45 24.24
CA GLU A 776 -38.36 -24.28 25.07
C GLU A 776 -37.74 -25.65 25.43
N SER A 777 -36.44 -25.76 25.27
CA SER A 777 -35.66 -26.91 25.74
C SER A 777 -34.17 -26.58 25.82
N ASP A 778 -33.32 -27.54 26.26
CA ASP A 778 -31.87 -27.34 26.24
C ASP A 778 -31.42 -26.92 24.85
N HIS A 779 -30.71 -25.80 24.76
CA HIS A 779 -30.23 -25.17 23.54
C HIS A 779 -31.31 -24.70 22.53
N ILE A 780 -32.59 -24.76 22.87
CA ILE A 780 -33.69 -24.17 22.10
C ILE A 780 -34.36 -23.12 22.99
N HIS A 781 -34.28 -21.88 22.59
CA HIS A 781 -34.88 -20.77 23.30
C HIS A 781 -36.13 -20.30 22.56
N HIS A 782 -37.30 -20.58 23.19
CA HIS A 782 -38.58 -20.11 22.67
C HIS A 782 -38.75 -18.63 22.98
N ILE A 783 -39.02 -17.84 21.95
CA ILE A 783 -39.24 -16.40 22.07
C ILE A 783 -40.73 -16.12 22.09
N GLU A 784 -41.24 -15.60 23.20
CA GLU A 784 -42.60 -15.09 23.26
C GLU A 784 -42.66 -13.72 22.58
N GLN A 785 -43.45 -13.62 21.52
CA GLN A 785 -43.73 -12.37 20.84
C GLN A 785 -44.55 -11.44 21.73
N LYS A 786 -44.26 -10.12 21.71
CA LYS A 786 -45.07 -9.13 22.41
C LYS A 786 -46.53 -9.21 21.90
N GLU A 787 -47.52 -9.13 22.79
CA GLU A 787 -48.93 -9.33 22.47
C GLU A 787 -49.44 -8.43 21.34
N GLU A 788 -48.97 -7.19 21.30
CA GLU A 788 -49.24 -6.24 20.22
C GLU A 788 -48.64 -6.68 18.87
N ASN A 789 -47.49 -7.29 18.88
CA ASN A 789 -46.71 -7.67 17.71
C ASN A 789 -47.11 -9.03 17.14
N GLY A 790 -47.56 -9.99 17.99
CA GLY A 790 -48.01 -11.32 17.56
C GLY A 790 -49.32 -11.35 16.75
N LYS A 791 -50.07 -10.24 16.75
CA LYS A 791 -51.31 -10.08 15.92
C LYS A 791 -51.06 -9.54 14.53
N ARG A 792 -49.83 -9.15 14.22
CA ARG A 792 -49.47 -8.52 12.94
C ARG A 792 -49.11 -9.58 11.91
N VAL A 793 -49.51 -9.35 10.67
CA VAL A 793 -49.09 -10.16 9.52
C VAL A 793 -47.90 -9.49 8.88
N LEU A 794 -46.69 -9.89 9.28
CA LEU A 794 -45.45 -9.28 8.87
C LEU A 794 -45.31 -9.21 7.33
N LEU A 795 -45.75 -10.26 6.63
CA LEU A 795 -45.70 -10.28 5.17
C LEU A 795 -46.54 -9.16 4.53
N ASP A 796 -47.74 -8.88 5.10
CA ASP A 796 -48.61 -7.79 4.59
C ASP A 796 -47.94 -6.44 4.81
N GLU A 797 -47.28 -6.26 5.94
CA GLU A 797 -46.56 -5.02 6.23
C GLU A 797 -45.34 -4.84 5.33
N ILE A 798 -44.58 -5.89 5.04
CA ILE A 798 -43.47 -5.88 4.06
C ILE A 798 -44.02 -5.50 2.68
N ASN A 799 -45.09 -6.13 2.26
CA ASN A 799 -45.72 -5.89 0.95
C ASN A 799 -46.21 -4.44 0.82
N ASN A 800 -46.90 -3.93 1.84
CA ASN A 800 -47.42 -2.55 1.86
C ASN A 800 -46.28 -1.55 1.85
N SER A 801 -45.24 -1.76 2.64
CA SER A 801 -44.06 -0.90 2.68
C SER A 801 -43.31 -0.91 1.35
N TYR A 802 -43.19 -2.08 0.72
CA TYR A 802 -42.57 -2.21 -0.60
C TYR A 802 -43.37 -1.43 -1.67
N VAL A 803 -44.69 -1.60 -1.69
CA VAL A 803 -45.58 -0.88 -2.63
C VAL A 803 -45.48 0.65 -2.43
N TYR A 804 -45.49 1.11 -1.17
CA TYR A 804 -45.36 2.50 -0.83
C TYR A 804 -44.03 3.07 -1.39
N ARG A 805 -42.93 2.47 -1.06
CA ARG A 805 -41.60 2.91 -1.52
C ARG A 805 -41.46 2.81 -3.05
N ARG A 806 -42.03 1.81 -3.66
CA ARG A 806 -42.07 1.65 -5.11
C ARG A 806 -42.87 2.76 -5.79
N ASN A 807 -43.95 3.17 -5.19
CA ASN A 807 -44.77 4.29 -5.69
C ASN A 807 -44.05 5.64 -5.56
N GLU A 808 -43.29 5.85 -4.49
CA GLU A 808 -42.42 7.05 -4.34
C GLU A 808 -41.37 7.08 -5.45
N LEU A 809 -40.64 5.98 -5.64
CA LEU A 809 -39.63 5.85 -6.71
C LEU A 809 -40.26 6.10 -8.11
N ASN A 810 -41.43 5.53 -8.36
CA ASN A 810 -42.15 5.71 -9.64
C ASN A 810 -42.58 7.19 -9.86
N LYS A 811 -42.88 7.92 -8.81
CA LYS A 811 -43.16 9.38 -8.85
C LYS A 811 -41.87 10.21 -8.92
N GLY A 812 -40.73 9.59 -8.91
CA GLY A 812 -39.40 10.25 -8.88
C GLY A 812 -39.04 10.86 -7.54
N MET A 813 -39.71 10.47 -6.47
CA MET A 813 -39.43 10.95 -5.13
C MET A 813 -38.62 9.91 -4.34
N ILE A 814 -37.60 10.36 -3.62
CA ILE A 814 -36.86 9.58 -2.64
C ILE A 814 -36.82 10.34 -1.35
N GLU A 815 -37.28 9.71 -0.29
CA GLU A 815 -37.12 10.22 1.05
C GLU A 815 -35.78 9.76 1.61
N GLU A 816 -35.04 10.71 2.19
CA GLU A 816 -33.93 10.39 3.06
C GLU A 816 -34.53 10.06 4.43
N SER A 817 -34.61 8.77 4.77
CA SER A 817 -35.15 8.31 6.06
C SER A 817 -34.22 8.62 7.22
N GLU A 818 -33.25 9.51 7.04
CA GLU A 818 -32.33 9.90 8.10
C GLU A 818 -32.83 11.13 8.81
N MET A 819 -32.65 11.08 10.11
CA MET A 819 -33.05 12.06 11.07
C MET A 819 -32.89 13.50 10.62
N THR A 820 -33.97 14.19 10.46
CA THR A 820 -34.02 15.63 10.25
C THR A 820 -33.72 16.40 11.53
N GLU A 821 -33.94 15.81 12.72
CA GLU A 821 -33.69 16.42 14.01
C GLU A 821 -33.11 15.41 14.99
N ILE A 822 -32.01 15.78 15.65
CA ILE A 822 -31.36 14.96 16.68
C ILE A 822 -32.28 14.77 17.91
N SER A 823 -33.25 15.68 18.14
CA SER A 823 -34.25 15.58 19.20
C SER A 823 -35.32 14.52 18.91
N GLU A 824 -35.47 14.11 17.68
CA GLU A 824 -36.46 13.13 17.20
C GLU A 824 -35.78 11.93 16.57
N ILE A 825 -34.93 11.26 17.35
CA ILE A 825 -34.50 9.92 16.97
C ILE A 825 -35.63 8.89 17.15
N ALA A 826 -36.70 9.27 17.74
CA ALA A 826 -37.91 8.54 17.55
C ALA A 826 -38.28 8.75 16.07
N TYR A 827 -38.00 7.78 15.25
CA TYR A 827 -38.91 7.46 14.18
C TYR A 827 -40.27 7.50 14.87
N THR A 828 -40.99 8.58 14.68
CA THR A 828 -42.35 8.66 15.19
C THR A 828 -43.00 7.41 14.66
N LYS A 829 -43.25 6.47 15.53
CA LYS A 829 -44.25 5.43 15.22
C LYS A 829 -45.35 6.15 14.49
N ALA A 830 -45.60 5.82 13.27
CA ALA A 830 -46.77 6.32 12.63
C ALA A 830 -47.95 6.02 13.57
N ASP A 831 -48.52 7.06 14.11
CA ASP A 831 -49.63 6.97 15.07
C ASP A 831 -50.90 6.44 14.40
N THR A 832 -50.83 6.08 13.12
CA THR A 832 -51.95 5.64 12.33
C THR A 832 -51.70 4.27 11.72
N ALA A 833 -52.70 3.37 11.83
CA ALA A 833 -52.72 2.06 11.20
C ALA A 833 -52.57 2.06 9.67
N ASP A 834 -52.61 3.22 9.06
CA ASP A 834 -52.51 3.42 7.61
C ASP A 834 -51.09 3.70 7.13
N ASP A 835 -50.10 3.82 8.02
CA ASP A 835 -48.68 3.97 7.62
C ASP A 835 -48.10 2.61 7.23
N PRO A 836 -47.74 2.44 5.93
CA PRO A 836 -47.19 1.18 5.45
C PRO A 836 -45.81 0.85 6.03
N LEU A 837 -45.10 1.80 6.66
CA LEU A 837 -43.82 1.61 7.29
C LEU A 837 -43.91 1.29 8.79
N PHE A 838 -45.09 1.38 9.36
CA PHE A 838 -45.40 0.90 10.72
C PHE A 838 -45.29 -0.61 10.73
N PRO A 839 -44.60 -1.18 11.46
CA PRO A 839 -43.61 -1.27 12.49
C PRO A 839 -42.17 -1.52 12.00
N LEU A 840 -41.90 -1.35 10.75
CA LEU A 840 -40.57 -1.54 10.18
C LEU A 840 -39.70 -0.32 10.51
N GLU A 841 -39.59 -0.03 11.79
CA GLU A 841 -38.74 1.03 12.29
C GLU A 841 -37.30 0.82 11.86
N PRO A 842 -36.55 1.88 11.56
CA PRO A 842 -35.13 1.80 11.30
C PRO A 842 -34.41 1.09 12.46
N ASP A 843 -33.42 0.28 12.14
CA ASP A 843 -32.57 -0.32 13.16
C ASP A 843 -31.59 0.74 13.67
N TYR A 844 -31.96 1.42 14.76
CA TYR A 844 -31.11 2.44 15.40
C TYR A 844 -29.79 1.95 15.94
N ASN A 845 -29.62 0.62 16.06
CA ASN A 845 -28.34 0.01 16.40
C ASN A 845 -27.44 -0.15 15.15
N HIS A 846 -28.01 -0.06 13.98
CA HIS A 846 -27.21 0.09 12.77
C HIS A 846 -26.63 1.50 12.75
N ASP A 847 -25.36 1.61 12.52
CA ASP A 847 -24.68 2.88 12.36
C ASP A 847 -25.25 3.58 11.11
N THR A 848 -26.41 4.27 11.28
CA THR A 848 -27.11 4.97 10.20
C THR A 848 -26.25 6.05 9.55
N LEU A 849 -25.11 6.40 10.23
CA LEU A 849 -24.08 7.28 9.71
C LEU A 849 -23.14 6.57 8.73
N LYS A 850 -23.21 5.24 8.59
CA LYS A 850 -22.54 4.51 7.50
C LYS A 850 -23.28 4.57 6.16
N GLY A 851 -24.36 5.36 6.09
CA GLY A 851 -25.12 5.55 4.85
C GLY A 851 -24.25 5.91 3.66
N CYS A 852 -24.90 5.97 2.51
CA CYS A 852 -24.29 6.19 1.23
C CYS A 852 -23.11 7.20 1.26
N PRO A 853 -21.92 6.85 0.75
CA PRO A 853 -20.74 7.70 0.78
C PRO A 853 -20.96 9.07 0.14
N TYR A 854 -21.93 9.18 -0.74
CA TYR A 854 -22.28 10.43 -1.40
C TYR A 854 -23.10 11.39 -0.51
N VAL A 855 -23.68 10.88 0.58
CA VAL A 855 -24.44 11.67 1.57
C VAL A 855 -23.60 11.96 2.81
N LYS A 856 -22.49 11.25 3.01
CA LYS A 856 -21.57 11.46 4.15
C LYS A 856 -21.00 12.86 4.25
N VAL A 857 -20.91 13.59 3.16
CA VAL A 857 -20.39 14.97 3.14
C VAL A 857 -21.30 15.92 3.94
N ASP A 858 -22.59 15.61 4.03
CA ASP A 858 -23.59 16.40 4.75
C ASP A 858 -23.89 15.88 6.16
N LYS A 859 -23.42 14.69 6.52
CA LYS A 859 -23.62 14.10 7.84
C LYS A 859 -22.55 14.61 8.81
N PRO A 860 -22.94 15.01 10.02
CA PRO A 860 -21.96 15.36 11.03
C PRO A 860 -21.15 14.10 11.35
N PRO A 861 -19.83 14.07 11.03
CA PRO A 861 -18.99 12.89 11.28
C PRO A 861 -18.81 12.57 12.76
N PHE A 862 -19.45 13.35 13.66
CA PHE A 862 -19.20 13.34 15.10
C PHE A 862 -20.37 12.88 15.94
N VAL A 863 -21.53 12.62 15.36
CA VAL A 863 -22.65 12.03 16.14
C VAL A 863 -22.37 10.52 16.27
N LYS A 864 -21.35 10.19 17.05
CA LYS A 864 -21.10 8.82 17.51
C LYS A 864 -22.09 8.48 18.62
N LYS A 865 -22.23 7.18 18.93
CA LYS A 865 -22.95 6.64 20.10
C LYS A 865 -22.70 7.41 21.40
N ASP A 866 -21.53 8.03 21.56
CA ASP A 866 -21.13 8.83 22.72
C ASP A 866 -21.92 10.14 22.87
N GLY A 867 -22.53 10.64 21.80
CA GLY A 867 -23.43 11.81 21.82
C GLY A 867 -24.85 11.51 22.33
N TRP A 868 -25.16 10.24 22.61
CA TRP A 868 -26.48 9.79 22.95
C TRP A 868 -26.49 9.18 24.34
N LYS A 869 -27.41 9.63 25.20
CA LYS A 869 -27.65 9.04 26.51
C LYS A 869 -29.00 8.35 26.50
N LYS A 870 -29.01 7.10 26.94
CA LYS A 870 -30.25 6.38 27.22
C LYS A 870 -30.90 6.97 28.50
N ASN A 871 -32.14 7.41 28.40
CA ASN A 871 -32.88 7.83 29.56
C ASN A 871 -33.14 6.60 30.46
N PRO A 872 -32.63 6.59 31.72
CA PRO A 872 -32.76 5.41 32.57
C PRO A 872 -34.22 5.12 32.97
N THR A 873 -35.13 6.10 32.85
CA THR A 873 -36.52 5.96 33.24
C THR A 873 -37.43 5.53 32.11
N THR A 874 -37.22 6.06 30.90
CA THR A 874 -38.09 5.81 29.74
C THR A 874 -37.49 4.84 28.74
N ASN A 875 -36.25 4.45 28.93
CA ASN A 875 -35.48 3.63 27.97
C ASN A 875 -35.23 4.32 26.60
N GLU A 876 -35.65 5.56 26.45
CA GLU A 876 -35.47 6.34 25.24
C GLU A 876 -34.02 6.81 25.06
N ILE A 877 -33.55 6.83 23.87
CA ILE A 877 -32.22 7.35 23.54
C ILE A 877 -32.37 8.84 23.28
N GLN A 878 -31.72 9.67 24.10
CA GLN A 878 -31.75 11.12 23.96
C GLN A 878 -30.35 11.66 23.64
N ALA A 879 -30.30 12.67 22.82
CA ALA A 879 -29.07 13.37 22.50
C ALA A 879 -28.44 14.00 23.74
N ASN A 880 -27.13 13.86 23.89
CA ASN A 880 -26.43 14.48 25.01
C ASN A 880 -26.36 16.01 24.81
N PRO A 881 -27.02 16.84 25.68
CA PRO A 881 -27.10 18.28 25.47
C PRO A 881 -25.73 18.98 25.47
N GLU A 882 -24.73 18.42 26.17
CA GLU A 882 -23.40 19.00 26.23
C GLU A 882 -22.66 18.79 24.90
N VAL A 883 -22.75 17.59 24.32
CA VAL A 883 -22.16 17.27 23.02
C VAL A 883 -22.84 18.07 21.91
N ILE A 884 -24.17 18.22 21.97
CA ILE A 884 -24.91 19.05 21.01
C ILE A 884 -24.46 20.50 21.09
N LYS A 885 -24.28 21.02 22.31
CA LYS A 885 -23.81 22.39 22.52
C LYS A 885 -22.42 22.60 21.98
N GLU A 886 -21.52 21.64 22.17
CA GLU A 886 -20.15 21.65 21.61
C GLU A 886 -20.16 21.62 20.10
N ILE A 887 -20.91 20.69 19.48
CA ILE A 887 -21.07 20.60 18.04
C ILE A 887 -21.65 21.91 17.45
N LYS A 888 -22.67 22.49 18.08
CA LYS A 888 -23.25 23.78 17.65
C LYS A 888 -22.25 24.93 17.70
N THR A 889 -21.30 24.88 18.65
CA THR A 889 -20.30 25.94 18.83
C THR A 889 -19.12 25.79 17.90
N THR A 890 -18.65 24.56 17.70
CA THR A 890 -17.44 24.26 16.92
C THR A 890 -17.73 24.06 15.43
N HIS A 891 -18.95 23.68 15.07
CA HIS A 891 -19.35 23.37 13.70
C HIS A 891 -20.62 24.13 13.28
N PRO A 892 -20.50 25.43 12.94
CA PRO A 892 -21.68 26.28 12.61
C PRO A 892 -22.50 25.76 11.42
N ILE A 893 -21.89 25.00 10.51
CA ILE A 893 -22.57 24.40 9.36
C ILE A 893 -23.59 23.32 9.79
N LEU A 894 -23.36 22.68 10.92
CA LEU A 894 -24.23 21.64 11.46
C LEU A 894 -25.35 22.22 12.34
N LYS A 895 -25.30 23.52 12.60
CA LYS A 895 -26.26 24.21 13.46
C LYS A 895 -27.70 24.09 12.96
N GLY A 896 -27.92 24.06 11.65
CA GLY A 896 -29.24 23.89 11.03
C GLY A 896 -29.83 22.47 11.14
N ARG A 897 -29.00 21.44 11.34
CA ARG A 897 -29.44 20.05 11.53
C ARG A 897 -29.63 19.63 12.98
N LEU A 898 -29.18 20.47 13.91
CA LEU A 898 -29.19 20.18 15.34
C LEU A 898 -30.26 20.97 16.11
N VAL A 899 -31.15 21.73 15.41
CA VAL A 899 -32.21 22.55 16.03
C VAL A 899 -33.58 21.98 15.71
#